data_44c962e67bbd00b798703b3c9638e74e
#
_entry.id   44c962e67bbd00b798703b3c9638e74e
#
_cell.length_a   1.000
_cell.length_b   1.000
_cell.length_c   1.000
_cell.angle_alpha   90.00
_cell.angle_beta   90.00
_cell.angle_gamma   90.00
#
_symmetry.space_group_name_H-M   'P 1'
#
loop_
_entity.id
_entity.type
_entity.pdbx_description
1 polymer ?
#
loop_
_entity_poly.entity_id
_entity_poly.type
_entity_poly.pdbx_seq_one_letter_code
_entity_poly.pdbx_strand_id
1 'polypeptide(L)'
;MGLAGHTLSKKISLPPGDPAPYRVGERPVTGRRRRRLDGPEKVTGRAVYTHDARKAGMLHARIVRSPHAHAKIVSIDVSRAEKMPGVVIENPGKKVVRYHGEAVVALAAPTRAAAEDAMRAVKVTYDVLPHTVSLAAARKEGATLVFEKSVEEKRTAGDEPGAAAALPQKGNVRGPKPSGKGDVEKGFAEAEGTLEIVTTTSVQTHTCMETHSMFAEWVGDTLEVQASTQGTFSVRDELAEVFKLSKDKVIVRAEFTGGGFGSKFGARDYGVFTAKLAKKAGRPVLMALERKEDQLSSGNRPDSWNRVKLGYRKDGTVTAADYESFGTAGVATGTGTAGFVKAAYGFPAVRAAESDVFTHLGPGCAMRAPGHPQGCFAVETALEELASRLGMDPLALRLKNDPSEVRRAEWEIGAKEFGWSRRAEITKANEAAAASGSPLRRGIGCAASLWYTFVAPGSQVLVRIHRDGTVEVENGVQDIGGGVRTPIAMVVAEEMGLPVESLRVKIGDSRFPFGPASGGSVTIGSLIPAVRAAAVHARERLVGVAAKVLGAAESDVRIAGGVFSAKGQRADFRKVCARIPGDTLVATGDRAKDYDGADTRLFGVQFAEVVVDVETGVVVVKKVVAVHDCGQPVWKTGVESQIRGGILQGISYALFEERIVDERSGRVMNPDVEFYKVLGSKDTPEIVPILVDFYPGKNNA
;
A
#
# COMPACT_ATOMS: atom_id res chain seq x y z
N MET A 1 -9.09 5.39 -28.32
CA MET A 1 -8.17 6.53 -28.60
C MET A 1 -6.96 6.40 -27.69
N GLY A 2 -5.78 6.65 -28.21
CA GLY A 2 -4.54 6.64 -27.44
C GLY A 2 -3.89 8.00 -27.41
N LEU A 3 -2.92 8.18 -26.52
CA LEU A 3 -2.02 9.33 -26.50
C LEU A 3 -0.83 9.09 -27.47
N ALA A 4 -0.22 10.18 -27.93
CA ALA A 4 0.95 10.13 -28.82
C ALA A 4 0.77 9.29 -30.10
N GLY A 5 -0.45 9.22 -30.64
CA GLY A 5 -0.74 8.47 -31.86
C GLY A 5 -0.90 6.96 -31.69
N HIS A 6 -0.72 6.43 -30.49
CA HIS A 6 -0.96 5.01 -30.21
C HIS A 6 -2.44 4.72 -30.03
N THR A 7 -2.94 3.66 -30.64
CA THR A 7 -4.30 3.14 -30.48
C THR A 7 -4.22 1.66 -30.15
N LEU A 8 -4.71 1.30 -28.98
CA LEU A 8 -4.83 -0.09 -28.54
C LEU A 8 -6.30 -0.48 -28.51
N SER A 9 -6.62 -1.69 -28.93
CA SER A 9 -7.96 -2.25 -28.83
C SER A 9 -7.90 -3.66 -28.28
N LYS A 10 -8.80 -3.98 -27.35
CA LYS A 10 -8.95 -5.31 -26.78
C LYS A 10 -10.43 -5.65 -26.67
N LYS A 11 -10.80 -6.85 -27.09
CA LYS A 11 -12.15 -7.38 -26.88
C LYS A 11 -12.21 -8.01 -25.50
N ILE A 12 -13.15 -7.58 -24.68
CA ILE A 12 -13.42 -8.14 -23.36
C ILE A 12 -14.90 -8.51 -23.26
N SER A 13 -15.21 -9.56 -22.50
CA SER A 13 -16.58 -9.94 -22.16
C SER A 13 -16.93 -9.39 -20.79
N LEU A 14 -18.10 -8.76 -20.67
CA LEU A 14 -18.61 -8.28 -19.39
C LEU A 14 -19.26 -9.41 -18.61
N PRO A 15 -19.12 -9.46 -17.28
CA PRO A 15 -19.92 -10.33 -16.43
C PRO A 15 -21.41 -10.05 -16.61
N PRO A 16 -22.28 -11.07 -16.53
CA PRO A 16 -23.71 -10.87 -16.59
C PRO A 16 -24.22 -9.90 -15.50
N GLY A 17 -25.04 -8.94 -15.90
CA GLY A 17 -25.61 -7.94 -14.99
C GLY A 17 -24.74 -6.70 -14.73
N ASP A 18 -23.49 -6.68 -15.19
CA ASP A 18 -22.67 -5.47 -15.09
C ASP A 18 -23.14 -4.41 -16.11
N PRO A 19 -23.20 -3.12 -15.71
CA PRO A 19 -23.44 -2.04 -16.66
C PRO A 19 -22.34 -1.99 -17.73
N ALA A 20 -22.71 -1.68 -18.98
CA ALA A 20 -21.73 -1.48 -20.04
C ALA A 20 -20.64 -0.49 -19.62
N PRO A 21 -19.35 -0.72 -19.96
CA PRO A 21 -18.27 0.21 -19.63
C PRO A 21 -18.59 1.61 -20.15
N TYR A 22 -18.04 2.60 -19.49
CA TYR A 22 -18.10 3.95 -20.04
C TYR A 22 -17.42 3.99 -21.43
N ARG A 23 -18.02 4.72 -22.35
CA ARG A 23 -17.36 5.01 -23.63
C ARG A 23 -16.13 5.88 -23.37
N VAL A 24 -15.05 5.61 -24.10
CA VAL A 24 -13.87 6.46 -24.10
C VAL A 24 -14.27 7.86 -24.58
N GLY A 25 -13.89 8.89 -23.85
CA GLY A 25 -14.21 10.27 -24.17
C GLY A 25 -14.33 11.17 -22.94
N GLU A 26 -14.61 12.44 -23.15
CA GLU A 26 -14.83 13.40 -22.09
C GLU A 26 -16.15 13.14 -21.35
N ARG A 27 -16.07 13.15 -20.03
CA ARG A 27 -17.22 13.02 -19.14
C ARG A 27 -17.35 14.28 -18.29
N PRO A 28 -18.58 14.63 -17.87
CA PRO A 28 -18.78 15.84 -17.07
C PRO A 28 -18.17 15.76 -15.68
N VAL A 29 -18.11 14.57 -15.05
CA VAL A 29 -17.69 14.41 -13.65
C VAL A 29 -16.46 13.51 -13.51
N THR A 30 -16.54 12.24 -13.95
CA THR A 30 -15.42 11.29 -13.83
C THR A 30 -14.31 11.59 -14.84
N GLY A 31 -13.07 11.19 -14.53
CA GLY A 31 -11.90 11.50 -15.36
C GLY A 31 -11.41 12.95 -15.24
N ARG A 32 -11.94 13.71 -14.30
CA ARG A 32 -11.57 15.13 -14.10
C ARG A 32 -10.69 15.30 -12.87
N ARG A 33 -9.93 16.42 -12.82
CA ARG A 33 -9.27 16.90 -11.62
C ARG A 33 -10.30 17.60 -10.73
N ARG A 34 -10.35 17.19 -9.47
CA ARG A 34 -11.27 17.74 -8.46
C ARG A 34 -10.59 17.78 -7.11
N ARG A 35 -10.99 18.71 -6.25
CA ARG A 35 -10.60 18.71 -4.83
C ARG A 35 -11.20 17.48 -4.14
N ARG A 36 -10.49 16.93 -3.16
CA ARG A 36 -11.00 15.82 -2.37
C ARG A 36 -12.17 16.27 -1.48
N LEU A 37 -13.17 15.40 -1.33
CA LEU A 37 -14.38 15.73 -0.55
C LEU A 37 -14.08 15.91 0.94
N ASP A 38 -13.24 15.06 1.51
CA ASP A 38 -12.85 15.06 2.92
C ASP A 38 -11.73 16.07 3.26
N GLY A 39 -11.31 16.87 2.29
CA GLY A 39 -10.27 17.89 2.49
C GLY A 39 -10.62 18.93 3.56
N PRO A 40 -11.83 19.54 3.53
CA PRO A 40 -12.23 20.53 4.52
C PRO A 40 -12.23 19.97 5.96
N GLU A 41 -12.68 18.75 6.16
CA GLU A 41 -12.69 18.10 7.49
C GLU A 41 -11.27 17.90 8.03
N LYS A 42 -10.34 17.48 7.16
CA LYS A 42 -8.94 17.25 7.52
C LYS A 42 -8.19 18.53 7.85
N VAL A 43 -8.30 19.56 7.04
CA VAL A 43 -7.55 20.81 7.24
C VAL A 43 -8.13 21.71 8.36
N THR A 44 -9.36 21.45 8.80
CA THR A 44 -9.99 22.16 9.91
C THR A 44 -9.96 21.39 11.22
N GLY A 45 -9.36 20.18 11.25
CA GLY A 45 -9.28 19.33 12.44
C GLY A 45 -10.61 18.66 12.82
N ARG A 46 -11.63 18.67 11.94
CA ARG A 46 -12.89 17.94 12.18
C ARG A 46 -12.83 16.45 11.88
N ALA A 47 -11.87 16.03 11.07
CA ALA A 47 -11.60 14.61 10.84
C ALA A 47 -11.04 13.99 12.12
N VAL A 48 -11.74 13.01 12.70
CA VAL A 48 -11.36 12.34 13.94
C VAL A 48 -10.61 11.05 13.60
N TYR A 49 -9.31 11.04 13.87
CA TYR A 49 -8.46 9.86 13.74
C TYR A 49 -8.52 9.00 15.01
N THR A 50 -7.99 7.80 14.97
CA THR A 50 -7.99 6.93 16.16
C THR A 50 -7.21 7.54 17.34
N HIS A 51 -6.13 8.26 17.05
CA HIS A 51 -5.39 9.02 18.07
C HIS A 51 -6.22 10.10 18.78
N ASP A 52 -7.24 10.63 18.10
CA ASP A 52 -8.10 11.69 18.60
C ASP A 52 -9.30 11.16 19.40
N ALA A 53 -9.47 9.84 19.47
CA ALA A 53 -10.57 9.22 20.21
C ALA A 53 -10.58 9.71 21.67
N ARG A 54 -11.74 10.19 22.12
CA ARG A 54 -11.96 10.67 23.49
C ARG A 54 -13.32 10.19 23.98
N LYS A 55 -13.31 9.59 25.15
CA LYS A 55 -14.56 9.18 25.83
C LYS A 55 -14.42 9.38 27.34
N ALA A 56 -15.47 9.79 28.00
CA ALA A 56 -15.48 9.95 29.44
C ALA A 56 -15.09 8.64 30.13
N GLY A 57 -14.19 8.75 31.11
CA GLY A 57 -13.70 7.60 31.87
C GLY A 57 -12.74 6.67 31.14
N MET A 58 -12.29 6.98 29.90
CA MET A 58 -11.34 6.13 29.18
C MET A 58 -9.99 6.02 29.89
N LEU A 59 -9.31 4.90 29.66
CA LEU A 59 -7.93 4.65 30.10
C LEU A 59 -6.95 4.81 28.93
N HIS A 60 -5.72 5.13 29.25
CA HIS A 60 -4.61 5.19 28.32
C HIS A 60 -3.71 3.99 28.52
N ALA A 61 -3.44 3.25 27.44
CA ALA A 61 -2.62 2.05 27.52
C ALA A 61 -1.19 2.27 27.03
N ARG A 62 -0.26 1.47 27.59
CA ARG A 62 1.16 1.40 27.24
C ARG A 62 1.63 -0.05 27.22
N ILE A 63 2.74 -0.28 26.56
CA ILE A 63 3.37 -1.61 26.45
C ILE A 63 4.79 -1.54 27.03
N VAL A 64 5.09 -2.39 28.00
CA VAL A 64 6.45 -2.68 28.43
C VAL A 64 7.11 -3.53 27.37
N ARG A 65 8.22 -3.06 26.82
CA ARG A 65 8.94 -3.69 25.71
C ARG A 65 10.33 -4.17 26.11
N SER A 66 10.79 -5.23 25.42
CA SER A 66 12.13 -5.75 25.62
C SER A 66 13.21 -4.74 25.22
N PRO A 67 14.21 -4.47 26.06
CA PRO A 67 15.40 -3.73 25.68
C PRO A 67 16.45 -4.60 24.97
N HIS A 68 16.24 -5.92 24.89
CA HIS A 68 17.17 -6.91 24.35
C HIS A 68 16.70 -7.47 23.03
N ALA A 69 17.66 -7.79 22.17
CA ALA A 69 17.40 -8.45 20.90
C ALA A 69 16.99 -9.93 21.08
N HIS A 70 17.58 -10.62 22.08
CA HIS A 70 17.24 -12.00 22.41
C HIS A 70 17.46 -12.24 23.89
N ALA A 71 16.43 -12.70 24.60
CA ALA A 71 16.55 -13.03 26.02
C ALA A 71 15.43 -13.98 26.47
N LYS A 72 15.73 -14.81 27.48
CA LYS A 72 14.70 -15.46 28.29
C LYS A 72 14.18 -14.48 29.33
N ILE A 73 12.89 -14.49 29.56
CA ILE A 73 12.27 -13.76 30.66
C ILE A 73 12.27 -14.67 31.89
N VAL A 74 13.09 -14.31 32.88
CA VAL A 74 13.20 -15.04 34.13
C VAL A 74 12.00 -14.74 35.03
N SER A 75 11.66 -13.45 35.17
CA SER A 75 10.50 -13.02 35.97
C SER A 75 9.91 -11.72 35.45
N ILE A 76 8.63 -11.52 35.70
CA ILE A 76 7.89 -10.30 35.46
C ILE A 76 7.21 -9.92 36.78
N ASP A 77 7.71 -8.89 37.48
CA ASP A 77 7.12 -8.36 38.68
C ASP A 77 6.27 -7.11 38.35
N VAL A 78 4.98 -7.23 38.47
CA VAL A 78 3.99 -6.19 38.24
C VAL A 78 3.43 -5.61 39.56
N SER A 79 3.83 -6.13 40.70
CA SER A 79 3.23 -5.88 42.02
C SER A 79 3.19 -4.41 42.42
N ARG A 80 4.18 -3.62 42.02
CA ARG A 80 4.21 -2.16 42.27
C ARG A 80 3.20 -1.45 41.38
N ALA A 81 3.13 -1.81 40.08
CA ALA A 81 2.22 -1.21 39.14
C ALA A 81 0.76 -1.53 39.48
N GLU A 82 0.45 -2.77 39.89
CA GLU A 82 -0.89 -3.18 40.30
C GLU A 82 -1.46 -2.39 41.50
N LYS A 83 -0.60 -1.89 42.39
CA LYS A 83 -0.99 -1.06 43.55
C LYS A 83 -1.27 0.39 43.16
N MET A 84 -0.94 0.83 41.98
CA MET A 84 -1.18 2.20 41.54
C MET A 84 -2.68 2.43 41.21
N PRO A 85 -3.24 3.59 41.59
CA PRO A 85 -4.66 3.85 41.44
C PRO A 85 -5.15 3.71 39.97
N GLY A 86 -6.14 2.85 39.77
CA GLY A 86 -6.80 2.67 38.48
C GLY A 86 -5.98 2.00 37.38
N VAL A 87 -4.83 1.41 37.73
CA VAL A 87 -4.00 0.65 36.80
C VAL A 87 -4.61 -0.73 36.57
N VAL A 88 -4.66 -1.14 35.31
CA VAL A 88 -5.07 -2.48 34.86
C VAL A 88 -3.95 -3.07 34.01
N ILE A 89 -3.60 -4.32 34.26
CA ILE A 89 -2.43 -4.98 33.62
C ILE A 89 -2.87 -6.23 32.88
N GLU A 90 -2.33 -6.42 31.67
CA GLU A 90 -2.43 -7.64 30.88
C GLU A 90 -1.04 -8.22 30.68
N ASN A 91 -0.77 -9.34 31.36
CA ASN A 91 0.49 -10.07 31.28
C ASN A 91 0.26 -11.39 30.55
N PRO A 92 0.73 -11.54 29.28
CA PRO A 92 0.57 -12.77 28.52
C PRO A 92 1.48 -13.93 28.97
N GLY A 93 2.33 -13.72 29.96
CA GLY A 93 3.27 -14.72 30.47
C GLY A 93 4.36 -15.11 29.45
N LYS A 94 4.82 -14.16 28.66
CA LYS A 94 5.85 -14.37 27.66
C LYS A 94 7.13 -14.93 28.27
N LYS A 95 7.77 -15.89 27.61
CA LYS A 95 8.97 -16.58 28.12
C LYS A 95 10.25 -16.19 27.41
N VAL A 96 10.17 -15.79 26.15
CA VAL A 96 11.33 -15.43 25.32
C VAL A 96 10.98 -14.21 24.49
N VAL A 97 11.94 -13.30 24.38
CA VAL A 97 11.90 -12.18 23.44
C VAL A 97 12.95 -12.39 22.36
N ARG A 98 12.62 -12.00 21.12
CA ARG A 98 13.42 -12.25 19.92
C ARG A 98 13.85 -10.99 19.19
N TYR A 99 13.44 -9.80 19.66
CA TYR A 99 13.93 -8.53 19.10
C TYR A 99 13.80 -7.39 20.08
N HIS A 100 14.64 -6.38 19.91
CA HIS A 100 14.56 -5.11 20.63
C HIS A 100 13.24 -4.39 20.31
N GLY A 101 12.44 -4.13 21.32
CA GLY A 101 11.11 -3.53 21.18
C GLY A 101 9.94 -4.52 21.17
N GLU A 102 10.19 -5.82 21.35
CA GLU A 102 9.11 -6.83 21.44
C GLU A 102 8.26 -6.62 22.69
N ALA A 103 6.94 -6.73 22.53
CA ALA A 103 5.98 -6.52 23.63
C ALA A 103 6.09 -7.61 24.70
N VAL A 104 6.08 -7.20 25.99
CA VAL A 104 6.19 -8.10 27.15
C VAL A 104 4.95 -8.03 28.02
N VAL A 105 4.53 -6.84 28.43
CA VAL A 105 3.34 -6.60 29.27
C VAL A 105 2.62 -5.38 28.74
N ALA A 106 1.30 -5.40 28.71
CA ALA A 106 0.48 -4.23 28.43
C ALA A 106 -0.23 -3.78 29.71
N LEU A 107 -0.42 -2.47 29.87
CA LEU A 107 -1.16 -1.90 30.99
C LEU A 107 -1.93 -0.65 30.56
N ALA A 108 -2.93 -0.29 31.34
CA ALA A 108 -3.72 0.91 31.15
C ALA A 108 -3.93 1.64 32.47
N ALA A 109 -4.00 2.97 32.40
CA ALA A 109 -4.21 3.84 33.57
C ALA A 109 -5.10 5.05 33.21
N PRO A 110 -5.64 5.78 34.20
CA PRO A 110 -6.56 6.88 33.97
C PRO A 110 -5.98 8.05 33.13
N THR A 111 -4.69 8.25 33.15
CA THR A 111 -3.99 9.27 32.36
C THR A 111 -2.78 8.67 31.65
N ARG A 112 -2.32 9.33 30.59
CA ARG A 112 -1.08 8.94 29.89
C ARG A 112 0.13 8.92 30.83
N ALA A 113 0.29 9.94 31.67
CA ALA A 113 1.37 10.01 32.63
C ALA A 113 1.33 8.88 33.66
N ALA A 114 0.14 8.57 34.21
CA ALA A 114 -0.03 7.44 35.13
C ALA A 114 0.28 6.08 34.43
N ALA A 115 -0.04 5.91 33.16
CA ALA A 115 0.32 4.72 32.41
C ALA A 115 1.84 4.60 32.21
N GLU A 116 2.54 5.71 31.95
CA GLU A 116 3.99 5.76 31.83
C GLU A 116 4.68 5.47 33.17
N ASP A 117 4.17 5.98 34.28
CA ASP A 117 4.68 5.69 35.62
C ASP A 117 4.44 4.22 36.00
N ALA A 118 3.26 3.68 35.69
CA ALA A 118 2.98 2.27 35.93
C ALA A 118 3.89 1.37 35.07
N MET A 119 4.16 1.75 33.81
CA MET A 119 5.10 1.04 32.94
C MET A 119 6.52 1.00 33.54
N ARG A 120 7.01 2.11 34.10
CA ARG A 120 8.32 2.19 34.80
C ARG A 120 8.35 1.38 36.11
N ALA A 121 7.20 1.16 36.74
CA ALA A 121 7.07 0.36 37.96
C ALA A 121 7.12 -1.16 37.71
N VAL A 122 6.88 -1.62 36.48
CA VAL A 122 7.03 -3.04 36.09
C VAL A 122 8.52 -3.37 36.02
N LYS A 123 8.92 -4.45 36.72
CA LYS A 123 10.29 -4.99 36.64
C LYS A 123 10.31 -6.29 35.88
N VAL A 124 11.13 -6.37 34.84
CA VAL A 124 11.35 -7.59 34.07
C VAL A 124 12.81 -8.01 34.21
N THR A 125 13.04 -9.23 34.68
CA THR A 125 14.39 -9.84 34.77
C THR A 125 14.64 -10.71 33.55
N TYR A 126 15.73 -10.45 32.88
CA TYR A 126 16.14 -11.14 31.67
C TYR A 126 17.43 -11.94 31.87
N ASP A 127 17.47 -13.11 31.26
CA ASP A 127 18.69 -13.86 30.94
C ASP A 127 19.01 -13.60 29.48
N VAL A 128 20.02 -12.77 29.20
CA VAL A 128 20.36 -12.31 27.86
C VAL A 128 21.04 -13.43 27.08
N LEU A 129 20.54 -13.70 25.90
CA LEU A 129 21.02 -14.77 25.03
C LEU A 129 21.82 -14.20 23.84
N PRO A 130 22.70 -15.00 23.23
CA PRO A 130 23.29 -14.67 21.94
C PRO A 130 22.23 -14.34 20.88
N HIS A 131 22.56 -13.43 19.96
CA HIS A 131 21.64 -12.99 18.92
C HIS A 131 22.35 -12.85 17.57
N THR A 132 21.57 -12.74 16.49
CA THR A 132 22.02 -12.52 15.13
C THR A 132 21.13 -11.48 14.49
N VAL A 133 21.69 -10.38 14.01
CA VAL A 133 20.92 -9.22 13.50
C VAL A 133 21.28 -8.80 12.07
N SER A 134 22.37 -9.32 11.49
CA SER A 134 22.73 -9.00 10.11
C SER A 134 22.52 -10.20 9.18
N LEU A 135 22.22 -9.90 7.91
CA LEU A 135 22.04 -10.90 6.85
C LEU A 135 23.26 -11.83 6.76
N ALA A 136 24.46 -11.26 6.76
CA ALA A 136 25.70 -12.00 6.63
C ALA A 136 25.95 -12.95 7.82
N ALA A 137 25.71 -12.49 9.04
CA ALA A 137 25.88 -13.30 10.25
C ALA A 137 24.82 -14.42 10.34
N ALA A 138 23.56 -14.13 9.99
CA ALA A 138 22.46 -15.08 10.08
C ALA A 138 22.59 -16.27 9.10
N ARG A 139 23.30 -16.08 7.99
CA ARG A 139 23.56 -17.14 6.99
C ARG A 139 24.74 -18.03 7.31
N LYS A 140 25.57 -17.69 8.29
CA LYS A 140 26.72 -18.52 8.69
C LYS A 140 26.28 -19.83 9.32
N GLU A 141 27.03 -20.89 9.07
CA GLU A 141 26.85 -22.14 9.80
C GLU A 141 27.11 -21.94 11.29
N GLY A 142 26.25 -22.53 12.15
CA GLY A 142 26.32 -22.32 13.59
C GLY A 142 25.83 -20.99 14.11
N ALA A 143 25.24 -20.13 13.25
CA ALA A 143 24.60 -18.87 13.69
C ALA A 143 23.51 -19.13 14.74
N THR A 144 23.37 -18.24 15.72
CA THR A 144 22.28 -18.29 16.71
C THR A 144 20.93 -18.32 16.03
N LEU A 145 20.13 -19.34 16.31
CA LEU A 145 18.81 -19.52 15.71
C LEU A 145 17.81 -18.53 16.27
N VAL A 146 17.02 -17.92 15.41
CA VAL A 146 15.84 -17.11 15.79
C VAL A 146 14.69 -18.04 16.17
N PHE A 147 14.53 -19.14 15.44
CA PHE A 147 13.53 -20.16 15.69
C PHE A 147 14.17 -21.55 15.69
N GLU A 148 13.89 -22.33 16.73
CA GLU A 148 14.38 -23.72 16.84
C GLU A 148 13.62 -24.70 15.93
N LYS A 149 12.39 -24.33 15.54
CA LYS A 149 11.53 -25.11 14.64
C LYS A 149 11.28 -24.35 13.35
N SER A 150 10.98 -25.09 12.28
CA SER A 150 10.57 -24.49 11.01
C SER A 150 9.36 -23.58 11.17
N VAL A 151 9.43 -22.42 10.51
CA VAL A 151 8.39 -21.41 10.54
C VAL A 151 7.44 -21.63 9.34
N GLU A 152 6.17 -21.82 9.64
CA GLU A 152 5.11 -21.82 8.63
C GLU A 152 4.69 -20.38 8.31
N GLU A 153 4.43 -20.10 7.04
CA GLU A 153 3.94 -18.80 6.60
C GLU A 153 2.49 -18.63 7.02
N LYS A 154 2.24 -17.67 7.91
CA LYS A 154 0.87 -17.26 8.24
C LYS A 154 0.46 -16.14 7.30
N ARG A 155 -0.62 -16.35 6.55
CA ARG A 155 -1.21 -15.34 5.70
C ARG A 155 -1.80 -14.21 6.52
N THR A 156 -1.54 -12.98 6.09
CA THR A 156 -2.22 -11.78 6.58
C THR A 156 -3.16 -11.24 5.49
N ALA A 157 -4.11 -10.41 5.88
CA ALA A 157 -5.11 -9.83 4.97
C ALA A 157 -4.53 -8.98 3.83
N GLY A 158 -3.23 -8.73 3.81
CA GLY A 158 -2.53 -7.98 2.77
C GLY A 158 -1.66 -8.83 1.85
N ASP A 159 -1.65 -10.15 2.03
CA ASP A 159 -0.83 -11.04 1.24
C ASP A 159 -1.46 -11.33 -0.14
N GLU A 160 -0.61 -11.46 -1.16
CA GLU A 160 -1.06 -11.82 -2.51
C GLU A 160 -1.75 -13.20 -2.53
N PRO A 161 -2.75 -13.41 -3.43
CA PRO A 161 -3.38 -14.71 -3.58
C PRO A 161 -2.36 -15.75 -4.10
N GLY A 162 -2.03 -16.73 -3.30
CA GLY A 162 -1.14 -17.85 -3.65
C GLY A 162 -1.12 -18.86 -2.49
N ALA A 163 -0.85 -20.14 -2.72
CA ALA A 163 -0.72 -21.11 -1.64
C ALA A 163 0.57 -20.84 -0.86
N ALA A 164 0.49 -20.72 0.47
CA ALA A 164 1.66 -20.76 1.34
C ALA A 164 2.33 -22.13 1.17
N ALA A 165 3.42 -22.20 0.40
CA ALA A 165 4.17 -23.43 0.25
C ALA A 165 5.03 -23.62 1.49
N ALA A 166 5.07 -24.83 2.03
CA ALA A 166 6.10 -25.21 2.99
C ALA A 166 7.45 -25.12 2.31
N LEU A 167 8.28 -24.14 2.70
CA LEU A 167 9.62 -23.96 2.17
C LEU A 167 10.63 -24.65 3.10
N PRO A 168 11.70 -25.26 2.55
CA PRO A 168 12.76 -25.84 3.37
C PRO A 168 13.39 -24.75 4.23
N GLN A 169 13.76 -25.11 5.47
CA GLN A 169 14.48 -24.22 6.38
C GLN A 169 15.74 -24.92 6.89
N LYS A 170 16.88 -24.28 6.70
CA LYS A 170 18.16 -24.70 7.29
C LYS A 170 18.74 -23.53 8.08
N GLY A 171 18.85 -23.70 9.39
CA GLY A 171 19.28 -22.62 10.27
C GLY A 171 18.29 -21.45 10.22
N ASN A 172 18.82 -20.24 10.00
CA ASN A 172 18.00 -19.05 9.84
C ASN A 172 17.55 -18.78 8.40
N VAL A 173 17.88 -19.62 7.43
CA VAL A 173 17.51 -19.48 6.02
C VAL A 173 16.32 -20.36 5.69
N ARG A 174 15.23 -19.75 5.24
CA ARG A 174 14.01 -20.40 4.75
C ARG A 174 13.89 -20.16 3.24
N GLY A 175 13.94 -21.22 2.49
CA GLY A 175 13.98 -21.18 1.03
C GLY A 175 15.07 -22.11 0.47
N PRO A 176 15.40 -22.00 -0.83
CA PRO A 176 14.85 -21.02 -1.75
C PRO A 176 13.43 -21.34 -2.17
N LYS A 177 12.65 -20.30 -2.54
CA LYS A 177 11.42 -20.38 -3.30
C LYS A 177 11.77 -20.24 -4.78
N PRO A 178 11.82 -21.32 -5.55
CA PRO A 178 12.17 -21.27 -6.96
C PRO A 178 10.99 -20.75 -7.78
N SER A 179 11.29 -19.98 -8.81
CA SER A 179 10.31 -19.53 -9.80
C SER A 179 11.02 -19.18 -11.11
N GLY A 180 10.27 -19.09 -12.22
CA GLY A 180 10.87 -18.72 -13.50
C GLY A 180 10.03 -19.09 -14.69
N LYS A 181 10.63 -18.98 -15.88
CA LYS A 181 10.07 -19.36 -17.17
C LYS A 181 11.19 -19.67 -18.17
N GLY A 182 10.88 -20.44 -19.21
CA GLY A 182 11.83 -20.78 -20.27
C GLY A 182 12.99 -21.67 -19.82
N ASP A 183 13.94 -21.88 -20.73
CA ASP A 183 15.15 -22.68 -20.49
C ASP A 183 16.35 -21.74 -20.31
N VAL A 184 16.77 -21.56 -19.08
CA VAL A 184 17.83 -20.62 -18.72
C VAL A 184 19.20 -21.11 -19.19
N GLU A 185 19.47 -22.41 -19.14
CA GLU A 185 20.73 -22.96 -19.60
C GLU A 185 20.91 -22.77 -21.12
N LYS A 186 19.85 -23.04 -21.89
CA LYS A 186 19.82 -22.73 -23.31
C LYS A 186 20.01 -21.25 -23.57
N GLY A 187 19.31 -20.39 -22.83
CA GLY A 187 19.42 -18.94 -22.97
C GLY A 187 20.84 -18.42 -22.71
N PHE A 188 21.56 -18.97 -21.72
CA PHE A 188 22.97 -18.63 -21.49
C PHE A 188 23.90 -19.22 -22.55
N ALA A 189 23.61 -20.41 -23.08
CA ALA A 189 24.41 -20.99 -24.18
C ALA A 189 24.29 -20.20 -25.48
N GLU A 190 23.14 -19.53 -25.72
CA GLU A 190 22.92 -18.65 -26.88
C GLU A 190 23.43 -17.22 -26.68
N ALA A 191 23.91 -16.88 -25.50
CA ALA A 191 24.45 -15.57 -25.19
C ALA A 191 25.84 -15.35 -25.78
N GLU A 192 26.11 -14.15 -26.29
CA GLU A 192 27.44 -13.73 -26.74
C GLU A 192 28.29 -13.11 -25.61
N GLY A 193 27.62 -12.81 -24.48
CA GLY A 193 28.27 -12.33 -23.27
C GLY A 193 27.39 -12.51 -22.05
N THR A 194 28.01 -12.39 -20.87
CA THR A 194 27.31 -12.40 -19.59
C THR A 194 27.69 -11.20 -18.73
N LEU A 195 26.74 -10.70 -17.99
CA LEU A 195 26.90 -9.67 -16.98
C LEU A 195 26.37 -10.19 -15.64
N GLU A 196 27.13 -10.02 -14.58
CA GLU A 196 26.66 -10.32 -13.22
C GLU A 196 26.88 -9.09 -12.34
N ILE A 197 25.85 -8.71 -11.58
CA ILE A 197 25.92 -7.66 -10.58
C ILE A 197 25.30 -8.12 -9.28
N VAL A 198 25.72 -7.48 -8.19
CA VAL A 198 25.11 -7.60 -6.87
C VAL A 198 24.66 -6.23 -6.43
N THR A 199 23.42 -6.16 -5.92
CA THR A 199 22.86 -4.95 -5.32
C THR A 199 22.34 -5.24 -3.92
N THR A 200 22.36 -4.23 -3.06
CA THR A 200 21.77 -4.30 -1.71
C THR A 200 20.85 -3.12 -1.50
N THR A 201 19.83 -3.32 -0.68
CA THR A 201 18.96 -2.24 -0.21
C THR A 201 18.86 -2.27 1.31
N SER A 202 18.73 -1.09 1.92
CA SER A 202 18.48 -0.98 3.37
C SER A 202 17.07 -1.39 3.75
N VAL A 203 16.83 -1.53 5.05
CA VAL A 203 15.47 -1.64 5.61
C VAL A 203 14.77 -0.30 5.51
N GLN A 204 13.49 -0.32 5.07
CA GLN A 204 12.64 0.86 5.05
C GLN A 204 11.47 0.71 6.02
N THR A 205 11.26 1.68 6.93
CA THR A 205 10.11 1.71 7.84
C THR A 205 8.94 2.48 7.21
N HIS A 206 7.71 2.15 7.61
CA HIS A 206 6.50 2.76 7.04
C HIS A 206 6.34 4.23 7.42
N THR A 207 6.78 4.60 8.61
CA THR A 207 6.77 5.97 9.16
C THR A 207 5.46 6.72 8.88
N CYS A 208 4.30 6.05 9.09
CA CYS A 208 3.00 6.66 8.90
C CYS A 208 2.88 7.90 9.81
N MET A 209 2.26 8.99 9.32
CA MET A 209 2.05 10.19 10.13
C MET A 209 1.28 9.87 11.41
N GLU A 210 0.18 9.14 11.31
CA GLU A 210 -0.50 8.50 12.44
C GLU A 210 0.19 7.18 12.76
N THR A 211 0.75 7.02 13.98
CA THR A 211 1.30 5.76 14.44
C THR A 211 0.18 4.73 14.64
N HIS A 212 0.53 3.46 14.84
CA HIS A 212 -0.46 2.42 15.11
C HIS A 212 -1.24 2.72 16.38
N SER A 213 -2.57 2.65 16.30
CA SER A 213 -3.46 2.98 17.43
C SER A 213 -4.77 2.22 17.35
N MET A 214 -5.34 1.93 18.51
CA MET A 214 -6.67 1.35 18.66
C MET A 214 -7.35 1.89 19.92
N PHE A 215 -8.59 2.27 19.78
CA PHE A 215 -9.53 2.49 20.88
C PHE A 215 -10.47 1.30 20.94
N ALA A 216 -10.74 0.75 22.13
CA ALA A 216 -11.63 -0.37 22.33
C ALA A 216 -12.54 -0.18 23.53
N GLU A 217 -13.79 -0.63 23.40
CA GLU A 217 -14.80 -0.58 24.45
C GLU A 217 -15.70 -1.84 24.36
N TRP A 218 -16.13 -2.34 25.50
CA TRP A 218 -17.12 -3.38 25.59
C TRP A 218 -18.48 -2.80 26.00
N VAL A 219 -19.49 -2.98 25.14
CA VAL A 219 -20.87 -2.57 25.38
C VAL A 219 -21.71 -3.85 25.51
N GLY A 220 -21.97 -4.27 26.74
CA GLY A 220 -22.50 -5.60 27.00
C GLY A 220 -21.55 -6.69 26.52
N ASP A 221 -22.01 -7.54 25.60
CA ASP A 221 -21.24 -8.61 24.97
C ASP A 221 -20.61 -8.22 23.62
N THR A 222 -20.75 -6.97 23.20
CA THR A 222 -20.27 -6.44 21.93
C THR A 222 -18.97 -5.66 22.14
N LEU A 223 -17.95 -5.97 21.33
CA LEU A 223 -16.69 -5.24 21.27
C LEU A 223 -16.77 -4.14 20.20
N GLU A 224 -16.74 -2.90 20.61
CA GLU A 224 -16.64 -1.73 19.72
C GLU A 224 -15.21 -1.23 19.65
N VAL A 225 -14.69 -1.04 18.43
CA VAL A 225 -13.31 -0.64 18.17
C VAL A 225 -13.28 0.49 17.18
N GLN A 226 -12.46 1.51 17.47
CA GLN A 226 -11.96 2.45 16.46
C GLN A 226 -10.49 2.14 16.22
N ALA A 227 -10.10 1.88 14.96
CA ALA A 227 -8.77 1.40 14.64
C ALA A 227 -8.13 2.21 13.52
N SER A 228 -6.85 2.55 13.67
CA SER A 228 -5.99 3.01 12.58
C SER A 228 -5.59 1.79 11.74
N THR A 229 -6.39 1.46 10.73
CA THR A 229 -6.25 0.20 9.99
C THR A 229 -6.45 0.33 8.49
N GLN A 230 -5.81 -0.57 7.74
CA GLN A 230 -6.01 -0.81 6.31
C GLN A 230 -7.07 -1.89 6.02
N GLY A 231 -7.67 -2.49 7.05
CA GLY A 231 -8.62 -3.59 6.89
C GLY A 231 -9.67 -3.63 7.99
N THR A 232 -10.76 -2.88 7.80
CA THR A 232 -11.89 -2.83 8.75
C THR A 232 -12.39 -4.24 9.08
N PHE A 233 -12.63 -5.04 8.05
CA PHE A 233 -13.13 -6.43 8.22
C PHE A 233 -12.04 -7.38 8.73
N SER A 234 -10.78 -7.18 8.38
CA SER A 234 -9.68 -8.01 8.89
C SER A 234 -9.51 -7.86 10.40
N VAL A 235 -9.58 -6.61 10.90
CA VAL A 235 -9.54 -6.34 12.35
C VAL A 235 -10.74 -6.97 13.06
N ARG A 236 -11.95 -6.85 12.47
CA ARG A 236 -13.17 -7.48 13.00
C ARG A 236 -12.99 -9.00 13.13
N ASP A 237 -12.56 -9.65 12.06
CA ASP A 237 -12.49 -11.11 12.00
C ASP A 237 -11.39 -11.64 12.94
N GLU A 238 -10.23 -10.99 13.02
CA GLU A 238 -9.15 -11.34 13.94
C GLU A 238 -9.58 -11.18 15.42
N LEU A 239 -10.23 -10.06 15.78
CA LEU A 239 -10.72 -9.87 17.14
C LEU A 239 -11.86 -10.84 17.49
N ALA A 240 -12.76 -11.14 16.55
CA ALA A 240 -13.80 -12.14 16.73
C ALA A 240 -13.20 -13.53 17.04
N GLU A 241 -12.15 -13.93 16.32
CA GLU A 241 -11.43 -15.17 16.57
C GLU A 241 -10.75 -15.19 17.94
N VAL A 242 -9.99 -14.12 18.28
CA VAL A 242 -9.27 -14.01 19.56
C VAL A 242 -10.21 -14.09 20.76
N PHE A 243 -11.38 -13.44 20.68
CA PHE A 243 -12.34 -13.40 21.78
C PHE A 243 -13.44 -14.48 21.69
N LYS A 244 -13.41 -15.32 20.66
CA LYS A 244 -14.41 -16.38 20.35
C LYS A 244 -15.82 -15.80 20.27
N LEU A 245 -15.95 -14.67 19.57
CA LEU A 245 -17.21 -13.99 19.32
C LEU A 245 -17.72 -14.27 17.90
N SER A 246 -19.01 -14.15 17.69
CA SER A 246 -19.56 -14.01 16.35
C SER A 246 -19.14 -12.64 15.75
N LYS A 247 -19.00 -12.57 14.44
CA LYS A 247 -18.49 -11.36 13.76
C LYS A 247 -19.39 -10.13 13.93
N ASP A 248 -20.69 -10.33 14.13
CA ASP A 248 -21.66 -9.27 14.40
C ASP A 248 -21.48 -8.64 15.81
N LYS A 249 -20.80 -9.35 16.73
CA LYS A 249 -20.44 -8.85 18.06
C LYS A 249 -19.12 -8.07 18.10
N VAL A 250 -18.51 -7.84 16.96
CA VAL A 250 -17.31 -7.00 16.84
C VAL A 250 -17.56 -5.91 15.81
N ILE A 251 -17.65 -4.67 16.27
CA ILE A 251 -17.88 -3.50 15.42
C ILE A 251 -16.57 -2.72 15.31
N VAL A 252 -16.07 -2.56 14.08
CA VAL A 252 -14.84 -1.82 13.80
C VAL A 252 -15.13 -0.57 13.00
N ARG A 253 -14.62 0.56 13.47
CA ARG A 253 -14.67 1.85 12.77
C ARG A 253 -13.27 2.31 12.39
N ALA A 254 -13.10 2.74 11.14
CA ALA A 254 -11.85 3.24 10.56
C ALA A 254 -12.17 4.35 9.54
N GLU A 255 -12.85 5.39 10.00
CA GLU A 255 -13.36 6.45 9.13
C GLU A 255 -12.24 7.29 8.52
N PHE A 256 -11.23 7.61 9.32
CA PHE A 256 -10.02 8.30 8.90
C PHE A 256 -8.78 7.54 9.39
N THR A 257 -7.83 7.31 8.50
CA THR A 257 -6.55 6.66 8.83
C THR A 257 -5.40 7.48 8.27
N GLY A 258 -4.44 7.79 9.11
CA GLY A 258 -3.30 8.66 8.82
C GLY A 258 -2.12 7.94 8.16
N GLY A 259 -2.39 7.15 7.10
CA GLY A 259 -1.40 6.35 6.39
C GLY A 259 -1.31 4.92 6.89
N GLY A 260 -0.85 4.02 6.03
CA GLY A 260 -0.68 2.60 6.37
C GLY A 260 0.48 1.96 5.61
N PHE A 261 0.53 2.15 4.29
CA PHE A 261 1.58 1.69 3.38
C PHE A 261 1.87 0.18 3.42
N GLY A 262 1.05 -0.60 4.14
CA GLY A 262 1.18 -2.04 4.31
C GLY A 262 1.38 -2.52 5.75
N SER A 263 1.56 -1.61 6.72
CA SER A 263 1.81 -2.00 8.12
C SER A 263 0.55 -2.18 8.98
N LYS A 264 -0.59 -1.67 8.54
CA LYS A 264 -1.80 -1.58 9.37
C LYS A 264 -2.88 -2.61 9.02
N PHE A 265 -2.48 -3.83 8.65
CA PHE A 265 -3.40 -4.94 8.49
C PHE A 265 -3.60 -5.67 9.82
N GLY A 266 -4.86 -6.08 10.10
CA GLY A 266 -5.22 -6.81 11.31
C GLY A 266 -5.17 -5.98 12.60
N ALA A 267 -5.54 -6.60 13.71
CA ALA A 267 -5.53 -5.98 15.03
C ALA A 267 -4.12 -5.96 15.65
N ARG A 268 -3.28 -6.92 15.29
CA ARG A 268 -1.93 -7.13 15.85
C ARG A 268 -1.94 -7.24 17.39
N ASP A 269 -0.77 -7.38 18.00
CA ASP A 269 -0.61 -7.51 19.45
C ASP A 269 -1.16 -6.29 20.22
N TYR A 270 -0.84 -5.08 19.78
CA TYR A 270 -1.28 -3.84 20.44
C TYR A 270 -2.82 -3.72 20.47
N GLY A 271 -3.50 -4.10 19.40
CA GLY A 271 -4.96 -4.05 19.33
C GLY A 271 -5.61 -5.13 20.19
N VAL A 272 -5.05 -6.34 20.17
CA VAL A 272 -5.50 -7.44 21.05
C VAL A 272 -5.33 -7.03 22.53
N PHE A 273 -4.19 -6.45 22.90
CA PHE A 273 -3.98 -5.92 24.25
C PHE A 273 -4.98 -4.83 24.61
N THR A 274 -5.27 -3.91 23.69
CA THR A 274 -6.24 -2.84 23.92
C THR A 274 -7.62 -3.41 24.26
N ALA A 275 -8.11 -4.37 23.48
CA ALA A 275 -9.40 -5.01 23.68
C ALA A 275 -9.46 -5.84 24.98
N LYS A 276 -8.36 -6.53 25.34
CA LYS A 276 -8.25 -7.29 26.61
C LYS A 276 -8.23 -6.35 27.82
N LEU A 277 -7.46 -5.26 27.76
CA LEU A 277 -7.42 -4.26 28.83
C LEU A 277 -8.79 -3.59 29.03
N ALA A 278 -9.50 -3.27 27.93
CA ALA A 278 -10.85 -2.72 27.99
C ALA A 278 -11.84 -3.70 28.65
N LYS A 279 -11.75 -4.99 28.32
CA LYS A 279 -12.58 -6.04 28.95
C LYS A 279 -12.31 -6.15 30.44
N LYS A 280 -11.04 -6.19 30.82
CA LYS A 280 -10.61 -6.33 32.22
C LYS A 280 -10.96 -5.12 33.07
N ALA A 281 -10.85 -3.92 32.49
CA ALA A 281 -11.16 -2.67 33.15
C ALA A 281 -12.65 -2.36 33.24
N GLY A 282 -13.50 -2.95 32.39
CA GLY A 282 -14.89 -2.52 32.20
C GLY A 282 -15.02 -1.06 31.76
N ARG A 283 -14.02 -0.52 31.09
CA ARG A 283 -13.89 0.89 30.67
C ARG A 283 -13.28 0.99 29.29
N PRO A 284 -13.56 2.06 28.54
CA PRO A 284 -12.89 2.30 27.25
C PRO A 284 -11.37 2.45 27.44
N VAL A 285 -10.59 1.93 26.49
CA VAL A 285 -9.13 2.00 26.47
C VAL A 285 -8.63 2.52 25.14
N LEU A 286 -7.71 3.48 25.15
CA LEU A 286 -6.96 3.94 23.98
C LEU A 286 -5.50 3.52 24.12
N MET A 287 -5.01 2.76 23.17
CA MET A 287 -3.58 2.51 22.96
C MET A 287 -3.14 3.20 21.67
N ALA A 288 -2.15 4.08 21.80
CA ALA A 288 -1.52 4.75 20.69
C ALA A 288 0.00 4.59 20.88
N LEU A 289 0.65 3.90 19.91
CA LEU A 289 2.08 3.66 19.95
C LEU A 289 2.84 4.97 19.76
N GLU A 290 3.96 5.13 20.46
CA GLU A 290 4.91 6.20 20.18
C GLU A 290 5.71 5.89 18.91
N ARG A 291 6.34 6.90 18.31
CA ARG A 291 7.11 6.72 17.08
C ARG A 291 8.21 5.67 17.23
N LYS A 292 8.89 5.66 18.35
CA LYS A 292 9.90 4.64 18.68
C LYS A 292 9.31 3.23 18.68
N GLU A 293 8.18 3.05 19.34
CA GLU A 293 7.49 1.75 19.38
C GLU A 293 7.02 1.32 17.98
N ASP A 294 6.47 2.27 17.23
CA ASP A 294 5.99 2.08 15.85
C ASP A 294 7.12 1.57 14.96
N GLN A 295 8.29 2.22 14.96
CA GLN A 295 9.43 1.82 14.13
C GLN A 295 10.09 0.51 14.57
N LEU A 296 10.02 0.14 15.84
CA LEU A 296 10.59 -1.10 16.35
C LEU A 296 9.71 -2.32 16.09
N SER A 297 8.38 -2.18 16.15
CA SER A 297 7.46 -3.33 16.23
C SER A 297 6.36 -3.40 15.18
N SER A 298 6.12 -2.33 14.42
CA SER A 298 4.98 -2.27 13.49
C SER A 298 5.27 -2.85 12.10
N GLY A 299 6.46 -3.35 11.89
CA GLY A 299 6.89 -3.92 10.62
C GLY A 299 7.73 -2.96 9.78
N ASN A 300 8.34 -3.52 8.75
CA ASN A 300 9.21 -2.79 7.84
C ASN A 300 9.29 -3.50 6.49
N ARG A 301 9.67 -2.76 5.42
CA ARG A 301 10.20 -3.39 4.20
C ARG A 301 11.54 -4.00 4.54
N PRO A 302 11.73 -5.31 4.35
CA PRO A 302 13.01 -5.97 4.56
C PRO A 302 14.12 -5.33 3.73
N ASP A 303 15.36 -5.43 4.20
CA ASP A 303 16.52 -5.25 3.33
C ASP A 303 16.55 -6.33 2.24
N SER A 304 17.41 -6.15 1.26
CA SER A 304 17.66 -7.21 0.28
C SER A 304 19.11 -7.24 -0.18
N TRP A 305 19.57 -8.45 -0.47
CA TRP A 305 20.76 -8.74 -1.25
C TRP A 305 20.29 -9.46 -2.51
N ASN A 306 20.62 -8.91 -3.67
CA ASN A 306 20.15 -9.44 -4.95
C ASN A 306 21.35 -9.65 -5.88
N ARG A 307 21.47 -10.83 -6.46
CA ARG A 307 22.38 -11.14 -7.55
C ARG A 307 21.57 -11.27 -8.84
N VAL A 308 21.96 -10.51 -9.85
CA VAL A 308 21.38 -10.56 -11.19
C VAL A 308 22.47 -10.97 -12.17
N LYS A 309 22.27 -12.09 -12.88
CA LYS A 309 23.11 -12.50 -13.99
C LYS A 309 22.30 -12.46 -15.28
N LEU A 310 22.75 -11.71 -16.27
CA LEU A 310 22.13 -11.61 -17.59
C LEU A 310 23.01 -12.30 -18.63
N GLY A 311 22.40 -13.10 -19.49
CA GLY A 311 22.97 -13.51 -20.77
C GLY A 311 22.47 -12.54 -21.84
N TYR A 312 23.37 -12.07 -22.73
CA TYR A 312 23.01 -11.06 -23.72
C TYR A 312 23.74 -11.27 -25.05
N ARG A 313 23.17 -10.74 -26.14
CA ARG A 313 23.81 -10.61 -27.43
C ARG A 313 24.40 -9.21 -27.60
N LYS A 314 25.39 -9.05 -28.48
CA LYS A 314 26.05 -7.76 -28.75
C LYS A 314 25.09 -6.67 -29.23
N ASP A 315 23.96 -7.07 -29.80
CA ASP A 315 22.89 -6.15 -30.19
C ASP A 315 22.01 -5.66 -29.03
N GLY A 316 22.31 -6.09 -27.78
CA GLY A 316 21.57 -5.70 -26.58
C GLY A 316 20.37 -6.59 -26.26
N THR A 317 20.11 -7.66 -27.00
CA THR A 317 19.03 -8.61 -26.68
C THR A 317 19.42 -9.46 -25.47
N VAL A 318 18.62 -9.43 -24.40
CA VAL A 318 18.79 -10.31 -23.24
C VAL A 318 18.21 -11.69 -23.57
N THR A 319 19.03 -12.73 -23.45
CA THR A 319 18.66 -14.13 -23.74
C THR A 319 18.24 -14.91 -22.52
N ALA A 320 18.80 -14.60 -21.36
CA ALA A 320 18.47 -15.22 -20.07
C ALA A 320 18.71 -14.28 -18.89
N ALA A 321 17.98 -14.50 -17.81
CA ALA A 321 18.22 -13.88 -16.52
C ALA A 321 18.22 -14.94 -15.40
N ASP A 322 19.25 -14.94 -14.55
CA ASP A 322 19.33 -15.71 -13.33
C ASP A 322 19.38 -14.76 -12.14
N TYR A 323 18.42 -14.91 -11.23
CA TYR A 323 18.17 -14.00 -10.13
C TYR A 323 18.16 -14.73 -8.79
N GLU A 324 18.95 -14.28 -7.85
CA GLU A 324 18.97 -14.80 -6.50
C GLU A 324 18.77 -13.67 -5.49
N SER A 325 17.90 -13.86 -4.51
CA SER A 325 17.69 -12.87 -3.46
C SER A 325 17.59 -13.46 -2.06
N PHE A 326 18.12 -12.69 -1.11
CA PHE A 326 17.99 -12.88 0.33
C PHE A 326 17.50 -11.58 0.95
N GLY A 327 16.61 -11.68 1.93
CA GLY A 327 16.16 -10.53 2.71
C GLY A 327 16.03 -10.85 4.19
N THR A 328 16.28 -9.87 5.07
CA THR A 328 16.11 -10.07 6.50
C THR A 328 14.64 -9.93 6.89
N ALA A 329 14.00 -11.07 7.14
CA ALA A 329 12.62 -11.12 7.56
C ALA A 329 12.39 -10.66 9.02
N GLY A 330 13.46 -10.42 9.79
CA GLY A 330 13.32 -10.30 11.22
C GLY A 330 12.74 -11.58 11.80
N VAL A 331 11.68 -11.45 12.59
CA VAL A 331 10.90 -12.58 13.13
C VAL A 331 9.68 -12.94 12.25
N ALA A 332 9.69 -12.56 10.96
CA ALA A 332 8.60 -12.78 10.01
C ALA A 332 9.10 -13.45 8.73
N THR A 333 8.26 -13.54 7.71
CA THR A 333 8.53 -14.12 6.39
C THR A 333 8.13 -13.15 5.27
N GLY A 334 8.46 -13.48 4.01
CA GLY A 334 7.96 -12.73 2.86
C GLY A 334 8.88 -11.63 2.35
N THR A 335 10.18 -11.95 2.16
CA THR A 335 11.19 -11.00 1.68
C THR A 335 11.43 -11.05 0.17
N GLY A 336 10.64 -11.82 -0.59
CA GLY A 336 10.85 -12.06 -2.01
C GLY A 336 10.85 -10.80 -2.87
N THR A 337 11.77 -10.73 -3.84
CA THR A 337 11.98 -9.56 -4.72
C THR A 337 11.94 -9.89 -6.22
N ALA A 338 11.72 -11.17 -6.60
CA ALA A 338 11.79 -11.63 -7.99
C ALA A 338 10.56 -11.26 -8.85
N GLY A 339 9.52 -10.66 -8.28
CA GLY A 339 8.33 -10.28 -9.04
C GLY A 339 8.65 -9.41 -10.25
N PHE A 340 9.55 -8.48 -10.10
CA PHE A 340 9.94 -7.54 -11.16
C PHE A 340 10.70 -8.24 -12.30
N VAL A 341 11.72 -9.05 -12.02
CA VAL A 341 12.53 -9.71 -13.07
C VAL A 341 11.71 -10.68 -13.92
N LYS A 342 10.67 -11.30 -13.35
CA LYS A 342 9.79 -12.24 -14.05
C LYS A 342 8.81 -11.58 -15.01
N ALA A 343 8.38 -10.36 -14.71
CA ALA A 343 7.23 -9.74 -15.36
C ALA A 343 7.50 -8.41 -16.07
N ALA A 344 8.59 -7.71 -15.72
CA ALA A 344 8.83 -6.37 -16.24
C ALA A 344 9.29 -6.36 -17.70
N TYR A 345 10.18 -7.27 -18.08
CA TYR A 345 10.73 -7.34 -19.42
C TYR A 345 10.42 -8.66 -20.14
N GLY A 346 10.59 -8.67 -21.47
CA GLY A 346 10.36 -9.83 -22.32
C GLY A 346 11.49 -10.87 -22.32
N PHE A 347 12.25 -11.01 -21.24
CA PHE A 347 13.32 -11.99 -21.17
C PHE A 347 12.77 -13.40 -21.43
N PRO A 348 13.30 -14.13 -22.44
CA PRO A 348 12.73 -15.40 -22.85
C PRO A 348 12.91 -16.49 -21.80
N ALA A 349 13.99 -16.44 -21.03
CA ALA A 349 14.30 -17.39 -19.96
C ALA A 349 14.67 -16.66 -18.66
N VAL A 350 13.99 -17.01 -17.58
CA VAL A 350 14.23 -16.44 -16.24
C VAL A 350 14.21 -17.54 -15.20
N ARG A 351 15.25 -17.62 -14.39
CA ARG A 351 15.30 -18.40 -13.16
C ARG A 351 15.42 -17.45 -11.97
N ALA A 352 14.62 -17.65 -10.95
CA ALA A 352 14.69 -16.88 -9.72
C ALA A 352 14.62 -17.78 -8.49
N ALA A 353 15.46 -17.48 -7.49
CA ALA A 353 15.52 -18.13 -6.19
C ALA A 353 15.46 -17.09 -5.08
N GLU A 354 14.45 -17.16 -4.23
CA GLU A 354 14.19 -16.19 -3.17
C GLU A 354 14.24 -16.87 -1.80
N SER A 355 14.93 -16.29 -0.83
CA SER A 355 15.04 -16.85 0.52
C SER A 355 14.83 -15.80 1.60
N ASP A 356 14.03 -16.15 2.60
CA ASP A 356 13.92 -15.39 3.86
C ASP A 356 15.12 -15.71 4.75
N VAL A 357 15.66 -14.71 5.43
CA VAL A 357 16.68 -14.88 6.45
C VAL A 357 16.18 -14.32 7.76
N PHE A 358 15.97 -15.19 8.74
CA PHE A 358 15.53 -14.78 10.06
C PHE A 358 16.65 -14.07 10.84
N THR A 359 16.29 -12.99 11.52
CA THR A 359 17.19 -12.21 12.38
C THR A 359 16.47 -11.80 13.67
N HIS A 360 17.23 -11.53 14.74
CA HIS A 360 16.67 -11.02 15.99
C HIS A 360 16.31 -9.52 15.90
N LEU A 361 15.51 -9.19 14.89
CA LEU A 361 14.98 -7.84 14.62
C LEU A 361 13.46 -7.88 14.50
N GLY A 362 12.83 -6.72 14.61
CA GLY A 362 11.39 -6.57 14.44
C GLY A 362 10.90 -7.10 13.09
N PRO A 363 9.63 -7.51 13.00
CA PRO A 363 9.09 -8.25 11.86
C PRO A 363 9.16 -7.45 10.56
N GLY A 364 9.54 -8.12 9.46
CA GLY A 364 9.24 -7.67 8.11
C GLY A 364 7.72 -7.68 7.89
N CYS A 365 7.21 -6.79 7.07
CA CYS A 365 5.84 -6.83 6.58
C CYS A 365 5.71 -6.14 5.22
N ALA A 366 4.54 -6.28 4.60
CA ALA A 366 4.25 -5.60 3.36
C ALA A 366 4.49 -4.09 3.49
N MET A 367 5.22 -3.51 2.54
CA MET A 367 5.32 -2.07 2.36
C MET A 367 5.15 -1.74 0.89
N ARG A 368 4.29 -0.79 0.57
CA ARG A 368 3.89 -0.29 -0.76
C ARG A 368 4.70 -0.91 -1.91
N ALA A 369 4.05 -1.78 -2.72
CA ALA A 369 4.66 -2.67 -3.73
C ALA A 369 5.72 -3.63 -3.16
N PRO A 370 5.34 -4.61 -2.27
CA PRO A 370 6.30 -5.53 -1.66
C PRO A 370 7.23 -6.18 -2.68
N GLY A 371 8.54 -6.15 -2.41
CA GLY A 371 9.59 -6.73 -3.24
C GLY A 371 9.92 -5.99 -4.55
N HIS A 372 8.97 -5.23 -5.11
CA HIS A 372 9.16 -4.57 -6.42
C HIS A 372 10.20 -3.46 -6.42
N PRO A 373 10.28 -2.53 -5.44
CA PRO A 373 11.36 -1.53 -5.43
C PRO A 373 12.75 -2.14 -5.37
N GLN A 374 12.95 -3.18 -4.55
CA GLN A 374 14.23 -3.88 -4.44
C GLN A 374 14.60 -4.62 -5.73
N GLY A 375 13.63 -5.40 -6.29
CA GLY A 375 13.82 -6.12 -7.54
C GLY A 375 13.97 -5.21 -8.75
N CYS A 376 13.24 -4.09 -8.79
CA CYS A 376 13.38 -3.07 -9.81
C CYS A 376 14.79 -2.46 -9.78
N PHE A 377 15.27 -2.03 -8.62
CA PHE A 377 16.61 -1.49 -8.46
C PHE A 377 17.68 -2.46 -8.99
N ALA A 378 17.58 -3.74 -8.65
CA ALA A 378 18.53 -4.75 -9.09
C ALA A 378 18.54 -4.93 -10.62
N VAL A 379 17.36 -5.08 -11.23
CA VAL A 379 17.24 -5.36 -12.68
C VAL A 379 17.58 -4.12 -13.51
N GLU A 380 17.09 -2.95 -13.09
CA GLU A 380 17.32 -1.70 -13.81
C GLU A 380 18.79 -1.27 -13.75
N THR A 381 19.50 -1.53 -12.62
CA THR A 381 20.94 -1.33 -12.49
C THR A 381 21.70 -2.30 -13.42
N ALA A 382 21.27 -3.56 -13.53
CA ALA A 382 21.89 -4.51 -14.45
C ALA A 382 21.72 -4.08 -15.92
N LEU A 383 20.56 -3.54 -16.29
CA LEU A 383 20.32 -3.04 -17.65
C LEU A 383 21.13 -1.77 -17.94
N GLU A 384 21.29 -0.87 -16.96
CA GLU A 384 22.12 0.32 -17.11
C GLU A 384 23.60 -0.04 -17.32
N GLU A 385 24.11 -0.99 -16.51
CA GLU A 385 25.49 -1.50 -16.66
C GLU A 385 25.68 -2.22 -18.00
N LEU A 386 24.68 -2.98 -18.45
CA LEU A 386 24.71 -3.64 -19.76
C LEU A 386 24.76 -2.63 -20.90
N ALA A 387 23.94 -1.57 -20.83
CA ALA A 387 23.93 -0.50 -21.81
C ALA A 387 25.30 0.19 -21.89
N SER A 388 25.92 0.49 -20.75
CA SER A 388 27.26 1.06 -20.65
C SER A 388 28.31 0.18 -21.31
N ARG A 389 28.31 -1.14 -21.01
CA ARG A 389 29.25 -2.11 -21.61
C ARG A 389 29.14 -2.21 -23.14
N LEU A 390 27.92 -2.11 -23.64
CA LEU A 390 27.64 -2.20 -25.07
C LEU A 390 27.79 -0.85 -25.80
N GLY A 391 28.02 0.24 -25.08
CA GLY A 391 28.03 1.60 -25.67
C GLY A 391 26.65 1.98 -26.24
N MET A 392 25.56 1.39 -25.71
CA MET A 392 24.18 1.64 -26.15
C MET A 392 23.53 2.73 -25.31
N ASP A 393 22.58 3.44 -25.92
CA ASP A 393 21.67 4.28 -25.15
C ASP A 393 20.82 3.41 -24.21
N PRO A 394 20.77 3.71 -22.90
CA PRO A 394 20.02 2.90 -21.93
C PRO A 394 18.54 2.80 -22.21
N LEU A 395 17.92 3.82 -22.81
CA LEU A 395 16.52 3.78 -23.22
C LEU A 395 16.34 2.85 -24.43
N ALA A 396 17.25 2.91 -25.41
CA ALA A 396 17.21 2.02 -26.58
C ALA A 396 17.33 0.55 -26.17
N LEU A 397 18.19 0.22 -25.19
CA LEU A 397 18.34 -1.12 -24.64
C LEU A 397 17.02 -1.61 -24.00
N ARG A 398 16.34 -0.74 -23.22
CA ARG A 398 15.07 -1.06 -22.59
C ARG A 398 13.97 -1.28 -23.62
N LEU A 399 13.82 -0.37 -24.58
CA LEU A 399 12.86 -0.49 -25.68
C LEU A 399 13.03 -1.80 -26.48
N LYS A 400 14.27 -2.25 -26.66
CA LYS A 400 14.58 -3.50 -27.38
C LYS A 400 14.05 -4.74 -26.62
N ASN A 401 14.14 -4.72 -25.28
CA ASN A 401 13.73 -5.85 -24.45
C ASN A 401 12.32 -5.72 -23.86
N ASP A 402 11.59 -4.66 -24.23
CA ASP A 402 10.24 -4.40 -23.71
C ASP A 402 9.16 -4.83 -24.72
N PRO A 403 8.39 -5.88 -24.41
CA PRO A 403 7.32 -6.36 -25.30
C PRO A 403 6.00 -5.59 -25.12
N SER A 404 5.88 -4.73 -24.11
CA SER A 404 4.63 -4.03 -23.80
C SER A 404 4.44 -2.82 -24.72
N GLU A 405 3.41 -2.84 -25.58
CA GLU A 405 3.04 -1.70 -26.40
C GLU A 405 2.68 -0.47 -25.56
N VAL A 406 2.00 -0.68 -24.42
CA VAL A 406 1.65 0.40 -23.48
C VAL A 406 2.91 1.06 -22.94
N ARG A 407 3.85 0.28 -22.42
CA ARG A 407 5.07 0.85 -21.82
C ARG A 407 6.02 1.41 -22.87
N ARG A 408 6.04 0.88 -24.08
CA ARG A 408 6.78 1.51 -25.20
C ARG A 408 6.28 2.93 -25.48
N ALA A 409 4.96 3.13 -25.51
CA ALA A 409 4.37 4.45 -25.64
C ALA A 409 4.69 5.36 -24.44
N GLU A 410 4.71 4.81 -23.21
CA GLU A 410 5.13 5.54 -22.00
C GLU A 410 6.59 5.98 -22.08
N TRP A 411 7.51 5.13 -22.59
CA TRP A 411 8.90 5.47 -22.83
C TRP A 411 9.03 6.64 -23.81
N GLU A 412 8.30 6.65 -24.92
CA GLU A 412 8.34 7.71 -25.92
C GLU A 412 7.81 9.03 -25.37
N ILE A 413 6.66 9.01 -24.68
CA ILE A 413 6.07 10.18 -24.03
C ILE A 413 7.02 10.74 -22.97
N GLY A 414 7.54 9.88 -22.10
CA GLY A 414 8.41 10.27 -21.02
C GLY A 414 9.75 10.83 -21.50
N ALA A 415 10.37 10.21 -22.47
CA ALA A 415 11.63 10.66 -23.05
C ALA A 415 11.49 12.06 -23.69
N LYS A 416 10.39 12.30 -24.40
CA LYS A 416 10.07 13.61 -25.00
C LYS A 416 9.88 14.68 -23.94
N GLU A 417 9.02 14.42 -22.94
CA GLU A 417 8.69 15.38 -21.87
C GLU A 417 9.90 15.68 -20.97
N PHE A 418 10.71 14.67 -20.71
CA PHE A 418 11.93 14.81 -19.92
C PHE A 418 13.06 15.51 -20.69
N GLY A 419 13.08 15.41 -22.02
CA GLY A 419 14.15 15.86 -22.88
C GLY A 419 15.37 14.93 -22.84
N TRP A 420 15.14 13.62 -23.01
CA TRP A 420 16.17 12.58 -22.96
C TRP A 420 17.34 12.81 -23.95
N SER A 421 17.08 13.44 -25.09
CA SER A 421 18.08 13.79 -26.10
C SER A 421 19.22 14.67 -25.60
N ARG A 422 19.02 15.39 -24.46
CA ARG A 422 20.05 16.21 -23.80
C ARG A 422 21.21 15.40 -23.19
N ARG A 423 21.14 14.06 -23.20
CA ARG A 423 22.14 13.19 -22.54
C ARG A 423 23.57 13.50 -23.03
N ALA A 424 23.76 13.66 -24.33
CA ALA A 424 25.10 14.02 -24.91
C ALA A 424 25.59 15.40 -24.46
N GLU A 425 24.68 16.36 -24.34
CA GLU A 425 25.02 17.72 -23.86
C GLU A 425 25.43 17.71 -22.39
N ILE A 426 24.74 16.91 -21.56
CA ILE A 426 25.04 16.72 -20.13
C ILE A 426 26.43 16.09 -19.97
N THR A 427 26.78 15.09 -20.80
CA THR A 427 28.13 14.49 -20.79
C THR A 427 29.22 15.51 -21.07
N LYS A 428 29.06 16.30 -22.13
CA LYS A 428 30.01 17.39 -22.47
C LYS A 428 30.11 18.46 -21.36
N ALA A 429 28.96 18.82 -20.75
CA ALA A 429 28.96 19.77 -19.65
C ALA A 429 29.71 19.23 -18.42
N ASN A 430 29.59 17.92 -18.13
CA ASN A 430 30.33 17.27 -17.04
C ASN A 430 31.85 17.23 -17.31
N GLU A 431 32.28 17.00 -18.56
CA GLU A 431 33.68 17.03 -18.96
C GLU A 431 34.26 18.47 -18.76
N ALA A 432 33.52 19.48 -19.18
CA ALA A 432 33.91 20.88 -18.97
C ALA A 432 33.96 21.27 -17.49
N ALA A 433 33.01 20.82 -16.70
CA ALA A 433 32.96 21.01 -15.24
C ALA A 433 34.16 20.33 -14.56
N ALA A 434 34.51 19.12 -14.98
CA ALA A 434 35.71 18.43 -14.48
C ALA A 434 37.01 19.19 -14.82
N ALA A 435 37.12 19.65 -16.04
CA ALA A 435 38.32 20.44 -16.49
C ALA A 435 38.45 21.77 -15.75
N SER A 436 37.33 22.38 -15.30
CA SER A 436 37.35 23.62 -14.49
C SER A 436 37.52 23.38 -12.99
N GLY A 437 37.66 22.13 -12.53
CA GLY A 437 37.80 21.80 -11.11
C GLY A 437 36.48 21.86 -10.33
N SER A 438 35.32 21.97 -11.00
CA SER A 438 34.01 21.92 -10.30
C SER A 438 33.73 20.52 -9.76
N PRO A 439 33.28 20.35 -8.51
CA PRO A 439 32.92 19.05 -7.99
C PRO A 439 31.53 18.56 -8.47
N LEU A 440 30.74 19.41 -9.11
CA LEU A 440 29.36 19.08 -9.47
C LEU A 440 29.31 18.34 -10.81
N ARG A 441 28.51 17.23 -10.80
CA ARG A 441 28.18 16.46 -12.00
C ARG A 441 26.67 16.30 -12.12
N ARG A 442 26.17 16.39 -13.34
CA ARG A 442 24.76 16.10 -13.65
C ARG A 442 24.61 14.69 -14.17
N GLY A 443 23.54 14.02 -13.78
CA GLY A 443 23.19 12.70 -14.30
C GLY A 443 21.72 12.63 -14.67
N ILE A 444 21.42 11.87 -15.70
CA ILE A 444 20.06 11.50 -16.05
C ILE A 444 19.95 9.98 -16.21
N GLY A 445 18.84 9.43 -15.74
CA GLY A 445 18.55 8.00 -15.81
C GLY A 445 17.09 7.72 -16.07
N CYS A 446 16.79 6.49 -16.48
CA CYS A 446 15.41 6.04 -16.67
C CYS A 446 15.25 4.61 -16.16
N ALA A 447 14.03 4.29 -15.69
CA ALA A 447 13.68 2.95 -15.18
C ALA A 447 12.22 2.63 -15.47
N ALA A 448 11.91 1.33 -15.66
CA ALA A 448 10.55 0.83 -15.72
C ALA A 448 9.98 0.64 -14.32
N SER A 449 8.66 0.66 -14.22
CA SER A 449 7.91 0.18 -13.07
C SER A 449 6.79 -0.77 -13.49
N LEU A 450 6.37 -1.60 -12.55
CA LEU A 450 5.34 -2.59 -12.75
C LEU A 450 4.58 -2.80 -11.43
N TRP A 451 3.26 -2.89 -11.52
CA TRP A 451 2.40 -3.45 -10.49
C TRP A 451 1.25 -4.22 -11.12
N TYR A 452 0.34 -4.68 -10.29
CA TYR A 452 -0.79 -5.49 -10.72
C TYR A 452 -2.11 -4.88 -10.25
N THR A 453 -3.17 -5.15 -10.99
CA THR A 453 -4.54 -4.91 -10.55
C THR A 453 -5.09 -6.17 -9.91
N PHE A 454 -5.40 -6.10 -8.64
CA PHE A 454 -6.12 -7.15 -7.92
C PHE A 454 -7.56 -6.73 -7.69
N VAL A 455 -8.44 -7.72 -7.62
CA VAL A 455 -9.88 -7.52 -7.37
C VAL A 455 -10.30 -8.43 -6.21
N ALA A 456 -11.14 -7.91 -5.34
CA ALA A 456 -11.84 -8.65 -4.29
C ALA A 456 -13.31 -8.86 -4.70
N PRO A 457 -13.67 -10.01 -5.29
CA PRO A 457 -15.05 -10.36 -5.57
C PRO A 457 -15.91 -10.32 -4.31
N GLY A 458 -17.18 -9.98 -4.44
CA GLY A 458 -18.09 -9.85 -3.31
C GLY A 458 -18.04 -8.50 -2.59
N SER A 459 -17.21 -7.54 -3.06
CA SER A 459 -17.34 -6.15 -2.62
C SER A 459 -18.71 -5.62 -3.01
N GLN A 460 -19.47 -5.11 -2.04
CA GLN A 460 -20.85 -4.68 -2.24
C GLN A 460 -21.04 -3.24 -1.79
N VAL A 461 -21.80 -2.46 -2.55
CA VAL A 461 -22.10 -1.05 -2.26
C VAL A 461 -23.62 -0.88 -2.17
N LEU A 462 -24.04 -0.04 -1.25
CA LEU A 462 -25.42 0.31 -1.06
C LEU A 462 -25.61 1.82 -1.32
N VAL A 463 -26.59 2.16 -2.17
CA VAL A 463 -27.03 3.52 -2.42
C VAL A 463 -28.42 3.68 -1.82
N ARG A 464 -28.60 4.69 -0.97
CA ARG A 464 -29.88 5.09 -0.38
C ARG A 464 -30.29 6.45 -0.90
N ILE A 465 -31.53 6.57 -1.34
CA ILE A 465 -32.13 7.84 -1.74
C ILE A 465 -33.33 8.09 -0.85
N HIS A 466 -33.26 9.17 -0.08
CA HIS A 466 -34.31 9.57 0.84
C HIS A 466 -35.32 10.49 0.16
N ARG A 467 -36.51 10.58 0.73
CA ARG A 467 -37.62 11.42 0.19
C ARG A 467 -37.28 12.92 0.16
N ASP A 468 -36.37 13.36 1.01
CA ASP A 468 -35.88 14.75 1.01
C ASP A 468 -34.83 15.06 -0.08
N GLY A 469 -34.47 14.05 -0.89
CA GLY A 469 -33.46 14.13 -1.93
C GLY A 469 -32.03 13.88 -1.43
N THR A 470 -31.83 13.53 -0.18
CA THR A 470 -30.50 13.10 0.32
C THR A 470 -30.11 11.76 -0.32
N VAL A 471 -28.90 11.69 -0.85
CA VAL A 471 -28.31 10.45 -1.40
C VAL A 471 -27.12 10.04 -0.54
N GLU A 472 -27.17 8.82 -0.01
CA GLU A 472 -26.11 8.21 0.80
C GLU A 472 -25.53 7.01 0.06
N VAL A 473 -24.20 6.86 0.17
CA VAL A 473 -23.45 5.71 -0.37
C VAL A 473 -22.72 5.04 0.77
N GLU A 474 -22.96 3.75 0.98
CA GLU A 474 -22.44 3.01 2.14
C GLU A 474 -21.57 1.82 1.70
N ASN A 475 -20.37 1.72 2.28
CA ASN A 475 -19.49 0.57 2.17
C ASN A 475 -18.50 0.54 3.35
N GLY A 476 -18.16 -0.64 3.84
CA GLY A 476 -17.25 -0.80 5.00
C GLY A 476 -15.77 -0.59 4.71
N VAL A 477 -15.39 -0.20 3.50
CA VAL A 477 -14.01 0.12 3.11
C VAL A 477 -13.46 1.30 3.92
N GLN A 478 -12.18 1.28 4.22
CA GLN A 478 -11.45 2.36 4.91
C GLN A 478 -10.70 3.27 3.92
N ASP A 479 -10.50 4.54 4.29
CA ASP A 479 -9.64 5.49 3.57
C ASP A 479 -8.32 5.69 4.33
N ILE A 480 -7.24 5.14 3.79
CA ILE A 480 -5.89 5.24 4.36
C ILE A 480 -5.12 6.50 3.91
N GLY A 481 -5.81 7.48 3.35
CA GLY A 481 -5.25 8.72 2.83
C GLY A 481 -5.41 8.90 1.32
N GLY A 482 -5.80 7.84 0.59
CA GLY A 482 -6.00 7.85 -0.86
C GLY A 482 -7.20 8.68 -1.34
N GLY A 483 -8.14 9.03 -0.47
CA GLY A 483 -9.30 9.85 -0.80
C GLY A 483 -10.46 9.08 -1.45
N VAL A 484 -10.70 7.84 -1.00
CA VAL A 484 -11.70 6.90 -1.57
C VAL A 484 -13.11 7.51 -1.66
N ARG A 485 -13.51 8.40 -0.74
CA ARG A 485 -14.81 9.08 -0.78
C ARG A 485 -15.03 9.87 -2.07
N THR A 486 -13.99 10.49 -2.60
CA THR A 486 -14.10 11.36 -3.79
C THR A 486 -14.48 10.58 -5.06
N PRO A 487 -13.77 9.53 -5.49
CA PRO A 487 -14.16 8.76 -6.68
C PRO A 487 -15.51 8.05 -6.51
N ILE A 488 -15.88 7.59 -5.30
CA ILE A 488 -17.22 7.05 -5.02
C ILE A 488 -18.29 8.10 -5.36
N ALA A 489 -18.17 9.30 -4.81
CA ALA A 489 -19.13 10.37 -5.06
C ALA A 489 -19.13 10.81 -6.54
N MET A 490 -17.96 10.86 -7.19
CA MET A 490 -17.88 11.23 -8.60
C MET A 490 -18.66 10.26 -9.50
N VAL A 491 -18.59 8.97 -9.26
CA VAL A 491 -19.30 7.96 -10.05
C VAL A 491 -20.82 8.07 -9.83
N VAL A 492 -21.27 8.21 -8.59
CA VAL A 492 -22.69 8.35 -8.28
C VAL A 492 -23.24 9.68 -8.86
N ALA A 493 -22.47 10.76 -8.75
CA ALA A 493 -22.81 12.06 -9.34
C ALA A 493 -22.93 11.98 -10.86
N GLU A 494 -22.02 11.27 -11.53
CA GLU A 494 -22.07 11.04 -12.98
C GLU A 494 -23.34 10.32 -13.40
N GLU A 495 -23.67 9.21 -12.73
CA GLU A 495 -24.83 8.38 -13.09
C GLU A 495 -26.16 9.05 -12.75
N MET A 496 -26.23 9.88 -11.71
CA MET A 496 -27.46 10.51 -11.24
C MET A 496 -27.62 11.97 -11.70
N GLY A 497 -26.62 12.56 -12.36
CA GLY A 497 -26.65 13.96 -12.77
C GLY A 497 -26.69 14.92 -11.58
N LEU A 498 -26.03 14.59 -10.47
CA LEU A 498 -26.02 15.37 -9.24
C LEU A 498 -24.68 16.09 -9.03
N PRO A 499 -24.63 17.18 -8.25
CA PRO A 499 -23.37 17.74 -7.77
C PRO A 499 -22.65 16.74 -6.85
N VAL A 500 -21.35 16.59 -7.02
CA VAL A 500 -20.53 15.66 -6.21
C VAL A 500 -20.62 15.97 -4.71
N GLU A 501 -20.66 17.24 -4.37
CA GLU A 501 -20.70 17.74 -3.00
C GLU A 501 -22.05 17.50 -2.30
N SER A 502 -23.11 17.17 -3.04
CA SER A 502 -24.42 16.84 -2.47
C SER A 502 -24.53 15.41 -1.94
N LEU A 503 -23.53 14.57 -2.23
CA LEU A 503 -23.56 13.16 -1.86
C LEU A 503 -22.93 12.92 -0.49
N ARG A 504 -23.53 12.04 0.29
CA ARG A 504 -23.02 11.58 1.59
C ARG A 504 -22.39 10.22 1.45
N VAL A 505 -21.04 10.15 1.49
CA VAL A 505 -20.29 8.90 1.39
C VAL A 505 -19.89 8.43 2.78
N LYS A 506 -20.47 7.33 3.22
CA LYS A 506 -20.23 6.67 4.50
C LYS A 506 -19.36 5.45 4.30
N ILE A 507 -18.14 5.45 4.86
CA ILE A 507 -17.18 4.35 4.77
C ILE A 507 -16.52 4.08 6.12
N GLY A 508 -15.82 2.96 6.23
CA GLY A 508 -14.99 2.66 7.40
C GLY A 508 -15.78 2.12 8.59
N ASP A 509 -16.90 1.47 8.38
CA ASP A 509 -17.68 0.80 9.45
C ASP A 509 -18.00 -0.64 9.03
N SER A 510 -17.66 -1.60 9.89
CA SER A 510 -17.87 -3.03 9.61
C SER A 510 -19.34 -3.48 9.57
N ARG A 511 -20.26 -2.59 9.90
CA ARG A 511 -21.71 -2.80 9.75
C ARG A 511 -22.23 -2.50 8.36
N PHE A 512 -21.47 -1.76 7.57
CA PHE A 512 -21.76 -1.49 6.15
C PHE A 512 -21.44 -2.71 5.29
N PRO A 513 -21.91 -2.75 4.04
CA PRO A 513 -21.58 -3.84 3.12
C PRO A 513 -20.07 -4.04 2.99
N PHE A 514 -19.68 -5.29 2.69
CA PHE A 514 -18.28 -5.68 2.60
C PHE A 514 -17.49 -4.84 1.59
N GLY A 515 -16.33 -4.35 2.03
CA GLY A 515 -15.29 -3.71 1.22
C GLY A 515 -13.92 -4.33 1.51
N PRO A 516 -12.99 -4.34 0.53
CA PRO A 516 -11.70 -5.00 0.69
C PRO A 516 -10.78 -4.22 1.62
N ALA A 517 -9.80 -4.93 2.17
CA ALA A 517 -8.66 -4.28 2.80
C ALA A 517 -7.87 -3.46 1.78
N SER A 518 -7.33 -2.31 2.20
CA SER A 518 -6.56 -1.40 1.33
C SER A 518 -5.11 -1.87 1.21
N GLY A 519 -4.86 -2.84 0.33
CA GLY A 519 -3.55 -3.40 0.00
C GLY A 519 -3.52 -3.95 -1.42
N GLY A 520 -2.35 -4.09 -2.02
CA GLY A 520 -2.21 -4.61 -3.38
C GLY A 520 -2.92 -3.80 -4.48
N SER A 521 -3.31 -2.54 -4.21
CA SER A 521 -4.13 -1.70 -5.10
C SER A 521 -5.54 -2.27 -5.39
N VAL A 522 -6.08 -3.10 -4.49
CA VAL A 522 -7.35 -3.80 -4.68
C VAL A 522 -8.57 -2.90 -4.49
N THR A 523 -8.46 -1.80 -3.73
CA THR A 523 -9.60 -1.03 -3.24
C THR A 523 -10.45 -0.42 -4.37
N ILE A 524 -9.86 0.43 -5.20
CA ILE A 524 -10.59 1.16 -6.26
C ILE A 524 -11.07 0.20 -7.33
N GLY A 525 -10.24 -0.75 -7.77
CA GLY A 525 -10.61 -1.76 -8.77
C GLY A 525 -11.76 -2.67 -8.35
N SER A 526 -11.92 -2.91 -7.05
CA SER A 526 -13.06 -3.67 -6.52
C SER A 526 -14.29 -2.81 -6.29
N LEU A 527 -14.10 -1.61 -5.77
CA LEU A 527 -15.18 -0.79 -5.25
C LEU A 527 -15.92 0.00 -6.35
N ILE A 528 -15.19 0.62 -7.27
CA ILE A 528 -15.80 1.55 -8.24
C ILE A 528 -16.79 0.88 -9.18
N PRO A 529 -16.55 -0.33 -9.73
CA PRO A 529 -17.57 -1.03 -10.51
C PRO A 529 -18.83 -1.34 -9.70
N ALA A 530 -18.70 -1.72 -8.42
CA ALA A 530 -19.84 -1.96 -7.54
C ALA A 530 -20.62 -0.66 -7.22
N VAL A 531 -19.91 0.46 -7.01
CA VAL A 531 -20.52 1.80 -6.84
C VAL A 531 -21.34 2.16 -8.07
N ARG A 532 -20.77 1.95 -9.26
CA ARG A 532 -21.46 2.26 -10.50
C ARG A 532 -22.70 1.41 -10.70
N ALA A 533 -22.60 0.10 -10.46
CA ALA A 533 -23.73 -0.81 -10.53
C ALA A 533 -24.86 -0.36 -9.59
N ALA A 534 -24.55 -0.05 -8.32
CA ALA A 534 -25.52 0.47 -7.36
C ALA A 534 -26.17 1.80 -7.82
N ALA A 535 -25.35 2.70 -8.37
CA ALA A 535 -25.84 4.00 -8.86
C ALA A 535 -26.76 3.86 -10.07
N VAL A 536 -26.42 2.97 -11.01
CA VAL A 536 -27.26 2.66 -12.19
C VAL A 536 -28.59 2.04 -11.76
N HIS A 537 -28.57 1.04 -10.88
CA HIS A 537 -29.79 0.43 -10.36
C HIS A 537 -30.66 1.43 -9.58
N ALA A 538 -30.05 2.31 -8.79
CA ALA A 538 -30.78 3.37 -8.09
C ALA A 538 -31.40 4.36 -9.08
N ARG A 539 -30.66 4.77 -10.11
CA ARG A 539 -31.13 5.67 -11.19
C ARG A 539 -32.32 5.07 -11.93
N GLU A 540 -32.24 3.81 -12.35
CA GLU A 540 -33.30 3.12 -13.06
C GLU A 540 -34.58 3.09 -12.24
N ARG A 541 -34.50 2.72 -10.98
CA ARG A 541 -35.66 2.73 -10.06
C ARG A 541 -36.21 4.15 -9.88
N LEU A 542 -35.34 5.17 -9.81
CA LEU A 542 -35.79 6.56 -9.66
C LEU A 542 -36.41 7.11 -10.95
N VAL A 543 -35.95 6.64 -12.12
CA VAL A 543 -36.56 6.94 -13.43
C VAL A 543 -38.01 6.43 -13.47
N GLY A 544 -38.30 5.24 -12.92
CA GLY A 544 -39.67 4.72 -12.78
C GLY A 544 -40.57 5.60 -11.90
N VAL A 545 -40.03 6.22 -10.85
CA VAL A 545 -40.75 7.21 -10.04
C VAL A 545 -40.98 8.50 -10.83
N ALA A 546 -39.93 9.00 -11.52
CA ALA A 546 -40.00 10.21 -12.31
C ALA A 546 -40.99 10.10 -13.50
N ALA A 547 -41.07 8.94 -14.13
CA ALA A 547 -41.99 8.64 -15.21
C ALA A 547 -43.47 8.87 -14.78
N LYS A 548 -43.80 8.36 -13.56
CA LYS A 548 -45.13 8.59 -12.95
C LYS A 548 -45.37 10.07 -12.64
N VAL A 549 -44.36 10.79 -12.13
CA VAL A 549 -44.44 12.24 -11.81
C VAL A 549 -44.64 13.06 -13.07
N LEU A 550 -44.01 12.68 -14.17
CA LEU A 550 -44.02 13.41 -15.44
C LEU A 550 -45.11 12.95 -16.43
N GLY A 551 -45.87 11.89 -16.09
CA GLY A 551 -46.86 11.31 -16.98
C GLY A 551 -46.26 10.81 -18.31
N ALA A 552 -45.07 10.16 -18.26
CA ALA A 552 -44.31 9.71 -19.41
C ALA A 552 -43.87 8.24 -19.30
N ALA A 553 -43.45 7.65 -20.40
CA ALA A 553 -42.78 6.34 -20.37
C ALA A 553 -41.35 6.49 -19.76
N GLU A 554 -40.85 5.45 -19.10
CA GLU A 554 -39.49 5.46 -18.52
C GLU A 554 -38.41 5.71 -19.58
N SER A 555 -38.59 5.18 -20.80
CA SER A 555 -37.71 5.40 -21.94
C SER A 555 -37.56 6.84 -22.38
N ASP A 556 -38.57 7.67 -22.09
CA ASP A 556 -38.62 9.09 -22.46
C ASP A 556 -37.96 9.98 -21.41
N VAL A 557 -37.77 9.46 -20.19
CA VAL A 557 -37.21 10.23 -19.07
C VAL A 557 -35.71 10.45 -19.27
N ARG A 558 -35.29 11.68 -19.11
CA ARG A 558 -33.88 12.09 -19.09
C ARG A 558 -33.56 12.76 -17.77
N ILE A 559 -32.33 12.54 -17.26
CA ILE A 559 -31.82 13.19 -16.05
C ILE A 559 -30.55 13.96 -16.40
N ALA A 560 -30.53 15.23 -16.04
CA ALA A 560 -29.34 16.08 -16.17
C ALA A 560 -29.39 17.21 -15.14
N GLY A 561 -28.25 17.48 -14.46
CA GLY A 561 -28.13 18.57 -13.49
C GLY A 561 -29.18 18.51 -12.36
N GLY A 562 -29.57 17.31 -11.91
CA GLY A 562 -30.57 17.10 -10.87
C GLY A 562 -32.02 17.40 -11.32
N VAL A 563 -32.28 17.42 -12.64
CA VAL A 563 -33.60 17.63 -13.21
C VAL A 563 -34.02 16.45 -14.07
N PHE A 564 -35.21 15.92 -13.82
CA PHE A 564 -35.85 14.94 -14.68
C PHE A 564 -36.71 15.65 -15.70
N SER A 565 -36.67 15.19 -16.96
CA SER A 565 -37.43 15.78 -18.04
C SER A 565 -37.97 14.71 -18.99
N ALA A 566 -39.23 14.88 -19.45
CA ALA A 566 -39.87 14.05 -20.47
C ALA A 566 -41.01 14.82 -21.12
N LYS A 567 -41.18 14.74 -22.44
CA LYS A 567 -42.29 15.32 -23.19
C LYS A 567 -42.58 16.80 -22.83
N GLY A 568 -41.53 17.61 -22.64
CA GLY A 568 -41.66 19.01 -22.28
C GLY A 568 -41.94 19.30 -20.78
N GLN A 569 -42.25 18.27 -20.00
CA GLN A 569 -42.42 18.38 -18.55
C GLN A 569 -41.07 18.27 -17.83
N ARG A 570 -40.95 18.93 -16.66
CA ARG A 570 -39.73 18.92 -15.83
C ARG A 570 -40.07 18.76 -14.35
N ALA A 571 -39.25 18.02 -13.62
CA ALA A 571 -39.31 17.90 -12.17
C ALA A 571 -37.90 17.90 -11.60
N ASP A 572 -37.65 18.66 -10.55
CA ASP A 572 -36.38 18.60 -9.82
C ASP A 572 -36.23 17.30 -9.04
N PHE A 573 -35.00 16.99 -8.67
CA PHE A 573 -34.62 15.74 -7.99
C PHE A 573 -35.43 15.51 -6.70
N ARG A 574 -35.59 16.57 -5.89
CA ARG A 574 -36.34 16.51 -4.61
C ARG A 574 -37.82 16.20 -4.84
N LYS A 575 -38.43 16.84 -5.83
CA LYS A 575 -39.85 16.61 -6.18
C LYS A 575 -40.09 15.14 -6.58
N VAL A 576 -39.16 14.54 -7.33
CA VAL A 576 -39.21 13.10 -7.68
C VAL A 576 -39.00 12.25 -6.44
N CYS A 577 -37.96 12.54 -5.65
CA CYS A 577 -37.67 11.79 -4.41
C CYS A 577 -38.82 11.82 -3.40
N ALA A 578 -39.52 12.93 -3.27
CA ALA A 578 -40.72 13.04 -2.39
C ALA A 578 -41.83 12.04 -2.76
N ARG A 579 -41.80 11.46 -3.96
CA ARG A 579 -42.77 10.44 -4.47
C ARG A 579 -42.25 9.02 -4.42
N ILE A 580 -41.07 8.77 -3.83
CA ILE A 580 -40.56 7.43 -3.59
C ILE A 580 -41.57 6.65 -2.74
N PRO A 581 -41.98 5.44 -3.15
CA PRO A 581 -42.81 4.56 -2.31
C PRO A 581 -42.03 4.13 -1.06
N GLY A 582 -42.65 4.27 0.11
CA GLY A 582 -41.99 4.08 1.40
C GLY A 582 -41.08 5.25 1.77
N ASP A 583 -40.16 5.06 2.73
CA ASP A 583 -39.30 6.14 3.26
C ASP A 583 -38.02 6.33 2.47
N THR A 584 -37.52 5.28 1.82
CA THR A 584 -36.21 5.25 1.19
C THR A 584 -36.19 4.31 0.01
N LEU A 585 -35.57 4.73 -1.10
CA LEU A 585 -35.18 3.84 -2.19
C LEU A 585 -33.78 3.29 -1.88
N VAL A 586 -33.62 1.98 -1.90
CA VAL A 586 -32.33 1.31 -1.66
C VAL A 586 -31.96 0.49 -2.88
N ALA A 587 -30.75 0.67 -3.38
CA ALA A 587 -30.17 -0.13 -4.45
C ALA A 587 -28.78 -0.66 -4.04
N THR A 588 -28.45 -1.85 -4.51
CA THR A 588 -27.16 -2.47 -4.29
C THR A 588 -26.43 -2.69 -5.60
N GLY A 589 -25.12 -2.72 -5.51
CA GLY A 589 -24.23 -3.13 -6.60
C GLY A 589 -23.12 -4.00 -6.05
N ASP A 590 -22.80 -5.04 -6.78
CA ASP A 590 -21.80 -6.02 -6.40
C ASP A 590 -20.62 -5.97 -7.37
N ARG A 591 -19.42 -6.21 -6.87
CA ARG A 591 -18.27 -6.48 -7.71
C ARG A 591 -18.33 -7.94 -8.16
N ALA A 592 -18.63 -8.14 -9.42
CA ALA A 592 -18.56 -9.43 -10.06
C ALA A 592 -17.10 -9.90 -10.25
N LYS A 593 -16.92 -11.03 -10.91
CA LYS A 593 -15.60 -11.54 -11.29
C LYS A 593 -14.92 -10.58 -12.27
N ASP A 594 -13.62 -10.74 -12.41
CA ASP A 594 -12.85 -10.05 -13.44
C ASP A 594 -13.36 -10.32 -14.85
N TYR A 595 -13.10 -9.37 -15.75
CA TYR A 595 -13.35 -9.54 -17.17
C TYR A 595 -12.38 -10.56 -17.78
N ASP A 596 -12.90 -11.50 -18.55
CA ASP A 596 -12.08 -12.49 -19.22
C ASP A 596 -11.07 -11.81 -20.17
N GLY A 597 -9.81 -12.26 -20.11
CA GLY A 597 -8.74 -11.77 -20.96
C GLY A 597 -8.24 -10.35 -20.65
N ALA A 598 -8.64 -9.72 -19.55
CA ALA A 598 -8.04 -8.45 -19.11
C ALA A 598 -6.60 -8.66 -18.61
N ASP A 599 -5.67 -7.78 -19.01
CA ASP A 599 -4.32 -7.78 -18.45
C ASP A 599 -4.37 -7.21 -17.03
N THR A 600 -3.73 -7.90 -16.10
CA THR A 600 -3.67 -7.46 -14.71
C THR A 600 -2.50 -6.54 -14.42
N ARG A 601 -1.54 -6.43 -15.36
CA ARG A 601 -0.34 -5.61 -15.18
C ARG A 601 -0.65 -4.15 -15.42
N LEU A 602 -0.09 -3.31 -14.57
CA LEU A 602 -0.07 -1.86 -14.71
C LEU A 602 1.37 -1.44 -14.92
N PHE A 603 1.60 -0.63 -15.94
CA PHE A 603 2.93 -0.22 -16.35
C PHE A 603 3.23 1.22 -15.94
N GLY A 604 4.50 1.56 -16.01
CA GLY A 604 4.97 2.91 -15.83
C GLY A 604 6.44 3.02 -16.13
N VAL A 605 6.88 4.24 -16.41
CA VAL A 605 8.29 4.58 -16.61
C VAL A 605 8.61 5.86 -15.87
N GLN A 606 9.85 5.96 -15.37
CA GLN A 606 10.36 7.15 -14.70
C GLN A 606 11.65 7.60 -15.33
N PHE A 607 11.81 8.92 -15.41
CA PHE A 607 13.03 9.60 -15.81
C PHE A 607 13.45 10.54 -14.68
N ALA A 608 14.71 10.50 -14.28
CA ALA A 608 15.22 11.32 -13.19
C ALA A 608 16.46 12.10 -13.60
N GLU A 609 16.55 13.35 -13.14
CA GLU A 609 17.74 14.19 -13.25
C GLU A 609 18.28 14.48 -11.86
N VAL A 610 19.58 14.27 -11.69
CA VAL A 610 20.31 14.51 -10.44
C VAL A 610 21.51 15.42 -10.65
N VAL A 611 21.93 16.08 -9.58
CA VAL A 611 23.23 16.73 -9.45
C VAL A 611 23.96 16.06 -8.30
N VAL A 612 25.17 15.63 -8.55
CA VAL A 612 26.04 14.98 -7.57
C VAL A 612 27.25 15.84 -7.31
N ASP A 613 27.54 16.10 -6.06
CA ASP A 613 28.82 16.63 -5.61
C ASP A 613 29.76 15.44 -5.37
N VAL A 614 30.78 15.30 -6.24
CA VAL A 614 31.68 14.13 -6.19
C VAL A 614 32.71 14.19 -5.07
N GLU A 615 32.89 15.34 -4.40
CA GLU A 615 33.75 15.48 -3.23
C GLU A 615 33.04 15.06 -1.93
N THR A 616 31.76 15.42 -1.81
CA THR A 616 30.97 15.14 -0.60
C THR A 616 30.07 13.91 -0.73
N GLY A 617 29.82 13.45 -1.96
CA GLY A 617 28.86 12.39 -2.25
C GLY A 617 27.38 12.80 -2.15
N VAL A 618 27.10 14.09 -1.94
CA VAL A 618 25.71 14.58 -1.84
C VAL A 618 25.02 14.52 -3.20
N VAL A 619 23.85 13.89 -3.23
CA VAL A 619 23.00 13.77 -4.41
C VAL A 619 21.74 14.61 -4.23
N VAL A 620 21.48 15.50 -5.21
CA VAL A 620 20.27 16.33 -5.25
C VAL A 620 19.44 15.94 -6.46
N VAL A 621 18.24 15.43 -6.26
CA VAL A 621 17.29 15.16 -7.34
C VAL A 621 16.67 16.48 -7.79
N LYS A 622 16.74 16.77 -9.09
CA LYS A 622 16.24 18.04 -9.67
C LYS A 622 14.86 17.88 -10.27
N LYS A 623 14.64 16.80 -11.03
CA LYS A 623 13.40 16.57 -11.76
C LYS A 623 13.13 15.07 -11.87
N VAL A 624 11.85 14.72 -11.75
CA VAL A 624 11.36 13.37 -12.09
C VAL A 624 10.14 13.52 -12.99
N VAL A 625 10.19 12.90 -14.17
CA VAL A 625 9.03 12.69 -15.05
C VAL A 625 8.59 11.25 -14.90
N ALA A 626 7.30 11.03 -14.62
CA ALA A 626 6.75 9.70 -14.44
C ALA A 626 5.49 9.54 -15.30
N VAL A 627 5.53 8.57 -16.20
CA VAL A 627 4.40 8.24 -17.08
C VAL A 627 3.80 6.93 -16.62
N HIS A 628 2.50 6.89 -16.39
CA HIS A 628 1.82 5.73 -15.85
C HIS A 628 0.52 5.41 -16.55
N ASP A 629 0.32 4.12 -16.80
CA ASP A 629 -0.97 3.51 -17.07
C ASP A 629 -1.64 3.09 -15.75
N CYS A 630 -2.91 3.40 -15.58
CA CYS A 630 -3.74 2.91 -14.48
C CYS A 630 -5.14 2.50 -14.97
N GLY A 631 -5.29 2.25 -16.27
CA GLY A 631 -6.59 2.14 -16.92
C GLY A 631 -7.28 3.51 -16.95
N GLN A 632 -8.61 3.53 -16.86
CA GLN A 632 -9.34 4.78 -16.87
C GLN A 632 -9.33 5.48 -15.51
N PRO A 633 -8.66 6.63 -15.36
CA PRO A 633 -8.66 7.35 -14.10
C PRO A 633 -10.03 7.96 -13.80
N VAL A 634 -10.66 7.54 -12.70
CA VAL A 634 -11.93 8.14 -12.25
C VAL A 634 -11.71 9.53 -11.67
N TRP A 635 -10.64 9.69 -10.89
CA TRP A 635 -10.26 10.94 -10.22
C TRP A 635 -8.78 11.25 -10.46
N LYS A 636 -8.47 12.08 -11.47
CA LYS A 636 -7.08 12.34 -11.91
C LYS A 636 -6.20 12.91 -10.79
N THR A 637 -6.71 13.84 -9.98
CA THR A 637 -5.95 14.42 -8.86
C THR A 637 -5.50 13.35 -7.85
N GLY A 638 -6.35 12.35 -7.58
CA GLY A 638 -6.02 11.25 -6.68
C GLY A 638 -4.89 10.37 -7.24
N VAL A 639 -4.97 10.03 -8.52
CA VAL A 639 -3.93 9.22 -9.20
C VAL A 639 -2.61 9.98 -9.22
N GLU A 640 -2.59 11.25 -9.65
CA GLU A 640 -1.41 12.09 -9.65
C GLU A 640 -0.76 12.23 -8.26
N SER A 641 -1.59 12.35 -7.21
CA SER A 641 -1.14 12.38 -5.81
C SER A 641 -0.46 11.07 -5.40
N GLN A 642 -1.02 9.92 -5.83
CA GLN A 642 -0.40 8.61 -5.54
C GLN A 642 0.93 8.42 -6.28
N ILE A 643 1.05 8.90 -7.52
CA ILE A 643 2.32 8.88 -8.28
C ILE A 643 3.37 9.73 -7.56
N ARG A 644 3.04 10.98 -7.21
CA ARG A 644 3.94 11.86 -6.45
C ARG A 644 4.39 11.23 -5.14
N GLY A 645 3.46 10.69 -4.36
CA GLY A 645 3.78 10.01 -3.10
C GLY A 645 4.68 8.78 -3.29
N GLY A 646 4.53 8.03 -4.38
CA GLY A 646 5.41 6.90 -4.72
C GLY A 646 6.83 7.35 -5.06
N ILE A 647 6.96 8.42 -5.85
CA ILE A 647 8.25 9.02 -6.23
C ILE A 647 8.99 9.53 -4.98
N LEU A 648 8.30 10.28 -4.12
CA LEU A 648 8.90 10.81 -2.89
C LEU A 648 9.40 9.68 -1.97
N GLN A 649 8.62 8.61 -1.80
CA GLN A 649 9.06 7.44 -1.04
C GLN A 649 10.23 6.72 -1.71
N GLY A 650 10.26 6.63 -3.05
CA GLY A 650 11.38 6.04 -3.79
C GLY A 650 12.68 6.83 -3.63
N ILE A 651 12.61 8.16 -3.74
CA ILE A 651 13.77 9.05 -3.53
C ILE A 651 14.24 8.95 -2.06
N SER A 652 13.31 8.97 -1.11
CA SER A 652 13.61 8.84 0.32
C SER A 652 14.33 7.52 0.61
N TYR A 653 13.86 6.42 0.06
CA TYR A 653 14.46 5.09 0.20
C TYR A 653 15.85 5.01 -0.43
N ALA A 654 16.04 5.63 -1.60
CA ALA A 654 17.32 5.59 -2.32
C ALA A 654 18.41 6.42 -1.65
N LEU A 655 18.07 7.57 -1.01
CA LEU A 655 19.04 8.59 -0.62
C LEU A 655 19.10 8.88 0.89
N PHE A 656 18.09 8.55 1.67
CA PHE A 656 17.99 9.04 3.05
C PHE A 656 17.70 7.94 4.09
N GLU A 657 16.84 6.97 3.78
CA GLU A 657 16.31 6.06 4.78
C GLU A 657 17.25 4.87 5.04
N GLU A 658 17.75 4.77 6.27
CA GLU A 658 18.57 3.65 6.72
C GLU A 658 18.26 3.33 8.19
N ARG A 659 17.96 2.06 8.49
CA ARG A 659 17.85 1.56 9.86
C ARG A 659 19.21 1.13 10.37
N ILE A 660 19.73 1.82 11.38
CA ILE A 660 21.02 1.55 12.00
C ILE A 660 20.86 0.58 13.16
N VAL A 661 21.60 -0.53 13.11
CA VAL A 661 21.59 -1.57 14.16
C VAL A 661 23.00 -1.71 14.76
N ASP A 662 23.10 -1.64 16.09
CA ASP A 662 24.33 -2.03 16.77
C ASP A 662 24.40 -3.57 16.87
N GLU A 663 25.29 -4.18 16.12
CA GLU A 663 25.39 -5.65 16.06
C GLU A 663 25.76 -6.28 17.42
N ARG A 664 26.46 -5.58 18.31
CA ARG A 664 26.87 -6.12 19.60
C ARG A 664 25.71 -6.25 20.59
N SER A 665 24.83 -5.26 20.62
CA SER A 665 23.65 -5.27 21.51
C SER A 665 22.39 -5.75 20.81
N GLY A 666 22.38 -5.82 19.48
CA GLY A 666 21.22 -6.13 18.64
C GLY A 666 20.14 -5.04 18.66
N ARG A 667 20.48 -3.82 19.07
CA ARG A 667 19.53 -2.72 19.24
C ARG A 667 19.47 -1.84 18.00
N VAL A 668 18.26 -1.45 17.63
CA VAL A 668 18.05 -0.38 16.63
C VAL A 668 18.41 0.94 17.30
N MET A 669 19.28 1.73 16.67
CA MET A 669 19.87 2.93 17.24
C MET A 669 19.10 4.21 16.88
N ASN A 670 18.41 4.21 15.75
CA ASN A 670 17.66 5.36 15.22
C ASN A 670 16.15 5.10 15.02
N PRO A 671 15.41 4.63 16.06
CA PRO A 671 13.99 4.33 15.91
C PRO A 671 13.12 5.59 16.14
N ASP A 672 13.41 6.67 15.43
CA ASP A 672 12.74 7.97 15.49
C ASP A 672 12.85 8.70 14.15
N VAL A 673 12.18 9.83 13.99
CA VAL A 673 12.20 10.62 12.74
C VAL A 673 13.29 11.68 12.68
N GLU A 674 14.08 11.82 13.74
CA GLU A 674 15.23 12.72 13.79
C GLU A 674 16.44 12.08 13.12
N PHE A 675 16.73 10.82 13.47
CA PHE A 675 17.90 10.08 12.98
C PHE A 675 17.55 9.05 11.90
N TYR A 676 16.32 8.54 11.86
CA TYR A 676 15.81 7.84 10.69
C TYR A 676 15.27 8.88 9.72
N LYS A 677 16.16 9.39 8.86
CA LYS A 677 15.85 10.51 7.98
C LYS A 677 14.87 10.11 6.90
N VAL A 678 13.74 10.82 6.83
CA VAL A 678 12.79 10.77 5.72
C VAL A 678 12.94 12.03 4.89
N LEU A 679 12.77 11.93 3.59
CA LEU A 679 12.85 13.07 2.66
C LEU A 679 11.98 14.24 3.12
N GLY A 680 12.57 15.41 3.20
CA GLY A 680 11.91 16.65 3.60
C GLY A 680 11.38 17.47 2.42
N SER A 681 10.63 18.53 2.73
CA SER A 681 10.07 19.41 1.69
C SER A 681 11.15 20.14 0.87
N LYS A 682 12.32 20.40 1.46
CA LYS A 682 13.46 21.03 0.79
C LYS A 682 14.19 20.10 -0.20
N ASP A 683 14.04 18.78 0.01
CA ASP A 683 14.67 17.75 -0.81
C ASP A 683 13.76 17.30 -1.97
N THR A 684 12.52 17.85 -2.01
CA THR A 684 11.50 17.49 -3.00
C THR A 684 11.84 18.09 -4.36
N PRO A 685 12.01 17.26 -5.43
CA PRO A 685 12.29 17.75 -6.78
C PRO A 685 11.03 18.28 -7.49
N GLU A 686 11.22 18.82 -8.70
CA GLU A 686 10.12 18.94 -9.65
C GLU A 686 9.59 17.54 -10.03
N ILE A 687 8.28 17.28 -9.86
CA ILE A 687 7.66 16.03 -10.22
C ILE A 687 6.55 16.27 -11.24
N VAL A 688 6.70 15.67 -12.43
CA VAL A 688 5.75 15.76 -13.55
C VAL A 688 5.09 14.38 -13.74
N PRO A 689 3.90 14.14 -13.15
CA PRO A 689 3.14 12.92 -13.40
C PRO A 689 2.34 13.05 -14.70
N ILE A 690 2.43 12.05 -15.55
CA ILE A 690 1.68 11.93 -16.80
C ILE A 690 0.84 10.66 -16.74
N LEU A 691 -0.46 10.80 -16.96
CA LEU A 691 -1.40 9.68 -17.01
C LEU A 691 -1.70 9.33 -18.47
N VAL A 692 -1.55 8.07 -18.79
CA VAL A 692 -1.98 7.51 -20.08
C VAL A 692 -3.22 6.66 -19.86
N ASP A 693 -4.27 6.88 -20.64
CA ASP A 693 -5.58 6.27 -20.47
C ASP A 693 -6.05 5.53 -21.74
N PHE A 694 -5.10 5.11 -22.55
CA PHE A 694 -5.39 4.38 -23.80
C PHE A 694 -5.49 2.87 -23.62
N TYR A 695 -5.29 2.35 -22.40
CA TYR A 695 -5.43 0.94 -22.12
C TYR A 695 -6.67 0.67 -21.25
N PRO A 696 -7.68 -0.09 -21.75
CA PRO A 696 -8.83 -0.46 -20.94
C PRO A 696 -8.42 -1.55 -19.94
N GLY A 697 -7.87 -1.18 -18.80
CA GLY A 697 -7.56 -2.11 -17.72
C GLY A 697 -8.83 -2.73 -17.11
N LYS A 698 -8.67 -3.61 -16.14
CA LYS A 698 -9.77 -4.23 -15.37
C LYS A 698 -10.64 -3.24 -14.59
N ASN A 699 -10.20 -2.00 -14.48
CA ASN A 699 -10.79 -0.97 -13.61
C ASN A 699 -11.64 0.05 -14.37
N ASN A 700 -12.13 -0.29 -15.57
CA ASN A 700 -13.09 0.56 -16.21
C ASN A 700 -14.37 0.60 -15.37
N ALA A 701 -14.55 1.73 -14.68
CA ALA A 701 -15.79 2.01 -13.97
C ALA A 701 -16.93 2.31 -14.96
#